data_1ee360a89f233fc0c2aedc567bf5480b
#
_entry.id   1ee360a89f233fc0c2aedc567bf5480b
#
_cell.length_a   1.000
_cell.length_b   1.000
_cell.length_c   1.000
_cell.angle_alpha   90.00
_cell.angle_beta   90.00
_cell.angle_gamma   90.00
#
_symmetry.space_group_name_H-M   'P 1'
#
loop_
_entity.id
_entity.type
_entity.pdbx_description
1 polymer ?
#
loop_
_entity_poly.entity_id
_entity_poly.type
_entity_poly.pdbx_seq_one_letter_code
_entity_poly.pdbx_strand_id
1 'polypeptide(L)'
;MRTVSARLGPALVGALLVIGCGGGDDTSPPIDAGPTVTTDHCAYQPVATNAATGSSTAAAPLMAGAAEVPLDVPVGTALGGYTARGGSFVGDVRPVDNRVIPLAGGFYPSVGVETRPMAKALALRAGGDTVVWIKLDAIFAYEGFVFDLEERLGPEFRGKVLISTSHSHAAWAQYTSNSPLKVGASERRKLVGDRFLDGCEAAARAALAALQPARLGVATDPNFDPGDAITRDRRGENDQLPGGNRKDDRLHLIRVDSTAGDPIAVVPIYGVHGTLGDADNPLASTDAIGGVERVVAEQFDRKVVVMHVQSAGADTSPVGHGAVDCAVKPGAATDPCFSWLTSEGHGRAALPQLMAAWTAAGAAMTDTLALSMVTRSIELGPDPARFSIRGGALRYAAPDLDRAADRVIYDGAGAVASPIDEFNAPVGAALCEGDTALFPAAAMPGTEGLTTYGSCVRLDVAAGVLGPILKLDLSDISETHPACQTTRTTLSALRLGDYLIQTMPGELSVLLADKLRAASPVDSAHTIAVGYSQGHVGYMLTPEDWLLGGYEPSVTFWGPLEAEAIVEQAAALMPLAMMPVRMDGAADGSTRVVAPAVVDDFPVDAVAARRGTVPAVVPAELWMRAGRPAAAQPAAQVPRVSGLATFVWYGDDPAVKTPVITLESDASGSWAPVVRASGRPVSDGDLILYYAPAPLIRAANPQDHVWAVEWQPVPWLGEPGGLDALDRRAQVPLGQYRFHVIGAGWDLVSDPFAVVAAPLAVTATRAGTMVTIDVALDAPRGYRLLAPTQPSNRPIPYSAQVFVFGTDAAGAPITGAMVGVTDAAGRVVVDFGAVAPTLAGVRVNDNVGNVGAGTL
;
A
#
# COMPACT_ATOMS: atom_id res chain seq x y z
N MET A 1 22.06 0.97 -4.76
CA MET A 1 21.65 2.29 -5.25
C MET A 1 21.98 2.42 -6.73
N ARG A 2 21.06 2.10 -7.59
CA ARG A 2 21.03 2.54 -8.99
C ARG A 2 19.62 3.06 -9.20
N THR A 3 19.57 4.34 -9.15
CA THR A 3 18.44 5.24 -9.16
C THR A 3 17.49 5.04 -10.34
N VAL A 4 16.21 4.93 -10.05
CA VAL A 4 15.09 5.12 -11.01
C VAL A 4 15.15 6.52 -11.65
N SER A 5 15.91 7.47 -11.08
CA SER A 5 16.13 8.83 -11.62
C SER A 5 16.82 8.87 -13.01
N ALA A 6 17.39 7.78 -13.49
CA ALA A 6 18.09 7.77 -14.77
C ALA A 6 17.19 7.68 -16.01
N ARG A 7 15.85 7.71 -15.87
CA ARG A 7 14.94 7.54 -17.02
C ARG A 7 13.86 8.61 -17.22
N LEU A 8 13.88 9.69 -16.46
CA LEU A 8 13.29 10.93 -16.94
C LEU A 8 14.22 11.47 -18.04
N GLY A 9 13.98 11.02 -19.24
CA GLY A 9 14.89 11.24 -20.36
C GLY A 9 14.98 12.73 -20.74
N PRO A 10 15.95 13.07 -21.60
CA PRO A 10 16.18 14.45 -22.04
C PRO A 10 14.98 15.19 -22.64
N ALA A 11 13.87 14.49 -22.87
CA ALA A 11 12.64 15.06 -23.42
C ALA A 11 11.88 15.97 -22.44
N LEU A 12 11.95 15.73 -21.12
CA LEU A 12 11.29 16.61 -20.13
C LEU A 12 12.12 17.87 -19.91
N VAL A 13 13.45 17.71 -19.83
CA VAL A 13 14.41 18.81 -19.74
C VAL A 13 14.34 19.68 -21.00
N GLY A 14 14.17 19.07 -22.16
CA GLY A 14 14.00 19.78 -23.43
C GLY A 14 12.71 20.59 -23.53
N ALA A 15 11.63 20.12 -22.94
CA ALA A 15 10.34 20.84 -22.93
C ALA A 15 10.34 22.05 -21.98
N LEU A 16 11.05 21.97 -20.86
CA LEU A 16 11.24 23.08 -19.93
C LEU A 16 12.25 24.11 -20.44
N LEU A 17 13.30 23.68 -21.16
CA LEU A 17 14.31 24.54 -21.76
C LEU A 17 13.74 25.43 -22.90
N VAL A 18 12.69 25.01 -23.58
CA VAL A 18 12.07 25.81 -24.68
C VAL A 18 11.18 26.92 -24.11
N ILE A 19 10.70 26.84 -22.88
CA ILE A 19 9.85 27.89 -22.29
C ILE A 19 10.67 29.02 -21.67
N GLY A 20 11.95 28.80 -21.34
CA GLY A 20 12.81 29.77 -20.71
C GLY A 20 13.57 30.74 -21.67
N CYS A 21 13.50 30.56 -23.00
CA CYS A 21 14.26 31.32 -23.98
C CYS A 21 13.43 32.21 -24.92
N GLY A 22 12.39 32.87 -24.42
CA GLY A 22 11.60 33.84 -25.17
C GLY A 22 11.78 35.24 -24.63
N GLY A 23 12.98 35.82 -24.81
CA GLY A 23 13.17 37.26 -24.74
C GLY A 23 12.58 37.92 -26.00
N GLY A 24 11.32 38.27 -25.97
CA GLY A 24 10.64 39.03 -27.01
C GLY A 24 9.93 40.20 -26.36
N ASP A 25 10.10 41.37 -26.99
CA ASP A 25 9.55 42.67 -26.59
C ASP A 25 8.12 42.58 -26.06
N ASP A 26 7.96 43.07 -24.84
CA ASP A 26 6.73 43.10 -24.06
C ASP A 26 5.73 44.09 -24.67
N THR A 27 4.94 43.61 -25.61
CA THR A 27 3.71 44.28 -26.05
C THR A 27 2.51 43.34 -25.92
N SER A 28 2.53 42.45 -24.91
CA SER A 28 1.31 41.74 -24.53
C SER A 28 0.34 42.78 -23.91
N PRO A 29 -0.93 42.84 -24.35
CA PRO A 29 -1.91 43.63 -23.65
C PRO A 29 -1.94 43.21 -22.19
N PRO A 30 -2.23 44.13 -21.25
CA PRO A 30 -2.34 43.78 -19.84
C PRO A 30 -3.32 42.61 -19.78
N ILE A 31 -2.87 41.52 -19.18
CA ILE A 31 -3.73 40.38 -18.85
C ILE A 31 -4.85 41.01 -18.02
N ASP A 32 -6.03 41.07 -18.62
CA ASP A 32 -7.24 41.48 -17.91
C ASP A 32 -7.22 40.67 -16.63
N ALA A 33 -7.06 41.34 -15.49
CA ALA A 33 -7.16 40.68 -14.21
C ALA A 33 -8.56 40.07 -14.18
N GLY A 34 -8.66 38.84 -14.60
CA GLY A 34 -9.89 38.09 -14.59
C GLY A 34 -10.53 38.25 -13.21
N PRO A 35 -11.83 38.11 -13.07
CA PRO A 35 -12.51 38.36 -11.82
C PRO A 35 -11.72 37.67 -10.69
N THR A 36 -11.39 38.45 -9.66
CA THR A 36 -10.76 37.94 -8.45
C THR A 36 -11.60 36.77 -8.00
N VAL A 37 -11.15 35.57 -8.33
CA VAL A 37 -11.86 34.37 -7.86
C VAL A 37 -11.62 34.35 -6.38
N THR A 38 -12.63 34.76 -5.67
CA THR A 38 -12.66 34.60 -4.24
C THR A 38 -12.65 33.10 -3.97
N THR A 39 -11.83 32.65 -3.04
CA THR A 39 -11.87 31.29 -2.51
C THR A 39 -13.19 31.01 -1.73
N ASP A 40 -14.21 31.81 -1.96
CA ASP A 40 -15.50 31.70 -1.29
C ASP A 40 -16.17 30.35 -1.49
N HIS A 41 -15.91 29.68 -2.62
CA HIS A 41 -16.37 28.31 -2.85
C HIS A 41 -15.59 27.28 -2.02
N CYS A 42 -14.42 27.64 -1.50
CA CYS A 42 -13.65 26.89 -0.52
C CYS A 42 -13.83 27.47 0.88
N ALA A 43 -14.84 28.36 1.08
CA ALA A 43 -15.02 29.10 2.30
C ALA A 43 -14.99 28.18 3.49
N TYR A 44 -13.92 28.27 4.18
CA TYR A 44 -13.56 27.50 5.33
C TYR A 44 -13.75 28.37 6.53
N GLN A 45 -14.69 28.00 7.37
CA GLN A 45 -14.82 28.63 8.65
C GLN A 45 -13.93 27.88 9.62
N PRO A 46 -12.82 28.45 10.09
CA PRO A 46 -12.02 27.82 11.09
C PRO A 46 -12.91 27.52 12.28
N VAL A 47 -12.90 26.27 12.71
CA VAL A 47 -13.62 25.87 13.90
C VAL A 47 -13.02 26.63 15.06
N ALA A 48 -13.81 27.50 15.65
CA ALA A 48 -13.48 27.98 16.98
C ALA A 48 -13.32 26.76 17.87
N THR A 49 -12.24 26.71 18.64
CA THR A 49 -12.08 25.71 19.70
C THR A 49 -13.32 25.70 20.55
N ASN A 50 -14.14 24.68 20.39
CA ASN A 50 -15.41 24.67 21.03
C ASN A 50 -15.26 24.45 22.51
N ALA A 51 -16.03 25.18 23.25
CA ALA A 51 -16.22 24.91 24.65
C ALA A 51 -16.76 23.48 24.82
N ALA A 52 -16.22 22.78 25.74
CA ALA A 52 -16.69 21.45 26.09
C ALA A 52 -18.19 21.50 26.49
N THR A 53 -19.01 20.65 25.89
CA THR A 53 -20.46 20.66 26.07
C THR A 53 -20.97 19.70 27.13
N GLY A 54 -20.16 19.35 28.07
CA GLY A 54 -20.63 18.71 29.31
C GLY A 54 -20.75 17.18 29.31
N SER A 55 -20.33 16.48 28.25
CA SER A 55 -20.18 15.02 28.28
C SER A 55 -18.88 14.61 28.94
N SER A 56 -18.94 13.69 29.89
CA SER A 56 -17.77 13.19 30.59
C SER A 56 -16.98 12.21 29.74
N THR A 57 -15.66 12.36 29.69
CA THR A 57 -14.73 11.38 29.14
C THR A 57 -14.21 10.41 30.21
N ALA A 58 -14.95 10.15 31.27
CA ALA A 58 -14.62 9.14 32.25
C ALA A 58 -14.55 7.75 31.61
N ALA A 59 -13.70 6.88 32.17
CA ALA A 59 -13.64 5.50 31.73
C ALA A 59 -15.02 4.83 31.91
N ALA A 60 -15.44 4.14 30.86
CA ALA A 60 -16.74 3.45 30.80
C ALA A 60 -16.56 2.07 30.16
N PRO A 61 -17.52 1.15 30.35
CA PRO A 61 -17.47 -0.16 29.72
C PRO A 61 -17.27 -0.06 28.20
N LEU A 62 -16.30 -0.86 27.69
CA LEU A 62 -15.93 -0.85 26.29
C LEU A 62 -16.78 -1.84 25.50
N MET A 63 -17.27 -1.39 24.38
CA MET A 63 -17.75 -2.25 23.30
C MET A 63 -16.88 -2.04 22.08
N ALA A 64 -16.57 -3.13 21.36
CA ALA A 64 -15.83 -3.07 20.11
C ALA A 64 -16.44 -4.02 19.07
N GLY A 65 -16.28 -3.64 17.82
CA GLY A 65 -16.63 -4.46 16.66
C GLY A 65 -15.70 -4.14 15.50
N ALA A 66 -15.37 -5.14 14.70
CA ALA A 66 -14.50 -4.95 13.54
C ALA A 66 -15.06 -5.67 12.32
N ALA A 67 -14.75 -5.13 11.15
CA ALA A 67 -15.14 -5.70 9.86
C ALA A 67 -14.12 -5.38 8.78
N GLU A 68 -14.09 -6.22 7.75
CA GLU A 68 -13.30 -5.99 6.55
C GLU A 68 -14.18 -6.23 5.31
N VAL A 69 -14.05 -5.35 4.33
CA VAL A 69 -14.84 -5.38 3.09
C VAL A 69 -13.89 -5.17 1.90
N PRO A 70 -13.90 -6.07 0.92
CA PRO A 70 -13.13 -5.86 -0.30
C PRO A 70 -13.71 -4.68 -1.10
N LEU A 71 -12.83 -3.82 -1.64
CA LEU A 71 -13.25 -2.74 -2.50
C LEU A 71 -13.71 -3.30 -3.86
N ASP A 72 -14.87 -2.89 -4.32
CA ASP A 72 -15.42 -3.26 -5.64
C ASP A 72 -15.10 -2.17 -6.68
N VAL A 73 -13.83 -1.75 -6.72
CA VAL A 73 -13.34 -0.81 -7.73
C VAL A 73 -13.14 -1.56 -9.04
N PRO A 74 -13.59 -1.00 -10.18
CA PRO A 74 -13.42 -1.66 -11.47
C PRO A 74 -11.96 -1.93 -11.82
N VAL A 75 -11.64 -3.17 -12.15
CA VAL A 75 -10.34 -3.49 -12.77
C VAL A 75 -10.23 -2.74 -14.09
N GLY A 76 -9.10 -2.14 -14.34
CA GLY A 76 -8.92 -1.15 -15.42
C GLY A 76 -8.79 0.27 -14.90
N THR A 77 -9.18 0.53 -13.65
CA THR A 77 -8.82 1.77 -12.95
C THR A 77 -7.31 1.85 -12.80
N ALA A 78 -6.73 3.05 -12.93
CA ALA A 78 -5.29 3.27 -12.74
C ALA A 78 -4.85 2.94 -11.31
N LEU A 79 -3.61 2.50 -11.17
CA LEU A 79 -2.95 2.36 -9.88
C LEU A 79 -2.24 3.65 -9.49
N GLY A 80 -2.21 3.96 -8.19
CA GLY A 80 -1.60 5.18 -7.65
C GLY A 80 -0.10 5.07 -7.36
N GLY A 81 0.46 6.20 -6.94
CA GLY A 81 1.78 6.30 -6.33
C GLY A 81 2.95 6.61 -7.27
N TYR A 82 2.82 6.39 -8.58
CA TYR A 82 3.93 6.60 -9.51
C TYR A 82 3.53 7.40 -10.73
N THR A 83 4.10 8.60 -10.89
CA THR A 83 3.97 9.42 -12.10
C THR A 83 4.44 8.68 -13.36
N ALA A 84 5.41 7.77 -13.19
CA ALA A 84 5.91 6.93 -14.28
C ALA A 84 4.85 6.05 -14.95
N ARG A 85 3.69 5.86 -14.32
CA ARG A 85 2.52 5.19 -14.92
C ARG A 85 1.74 6.08 -15.87
N GLY A 86 2.05 7.38 -15.94
CA GLY A 86 1.42 8.29 -16.89
C GLY A 86 1.85 8.04 -18.34
N GLY A 87 0.93 8.26 -19.27
CA GLY A 87 1.01 7.84 -20.66
C GLY A 87 2.27 8.15 -21.46
N SER A 88 2.98 9.24 -21.14
CA SER A 88 4.20 9.63 -21.86
C SER A 88 5.48 9.06 -21.25
N PHE A 89 5.43 8.56 -20.03
CA PHE A 89 6.61 8.06 -19.30
C PHE A 89 6.76 6.55 -19.31
N VAL A 90 5.71 5.84 -19.67
CA VAL A 90 5.71 4.38 -19.63
C VAL A 90 6.32 3.83 -20.91
N GLY A 91 7.60 3.68 -20.96
CA GLY A 91 8.29 3.02 -22.05
C GLY A 91 7.86 1.56 -22.27
N ASP A 92 8.75 0.64 -21.95
CA ASP A 92 8.56 -0.80 -22.18
C ASP A 92 7.75 -1.53 -21.08
N VAL A 93 7.16 -0.82 -20.15
CA VAL A 93 6.52 -1.39 -18.94
C VAL A 93 5.06 -1.80 -19.18
N ARG A 94 4.55 -1.70 -20.39
CA ARG A 94 3.17 -2.04 -20.71
C ARG A 94 2.94 -3.54 -20.79
N PRO A 95 2.17 -4.12 -19.89
CA PRO A 95 1.76 -5.51 -20.02
C PRO A 95 0.68 -5.71 -21.09
N VAL A 96 0.02 -4.66 -21.53
CA VAL A 96 -0.97 -4.64 -22.61
C VAL A 96 -0.62 -3.60 -23.65
N ASP A 97 -1.10 -3.80 -24.85
CA ASP A 97 -0.90 -2.88 -25.97
C ASP A 97 -1.31 -1.43 -25.63
N ASN A 98 -1.03 -0.49 -26.53
CA ASN A 98 -1.24 0.94 -26.33
C ASN A 98 -2.69 1.37 -26.01
N ARG A 99 -3.54 0.50 -25.54
CA ARG A 99 -4.92 0.83 -25.21
C ARG A 99 -4.98 1.62 -23.91
N VAL A 100 -5.17 2.93 -24.06
CA VAL A 100 -5.65 3.77 -22.98
C VAL A 100 -7.14 3.55 -22.90
N ILE A 101 -7.63 3.07 -21.78
CA ILE A 101 -9.07 2.96 -21.58
C ILE A 101 -9.58 4.20 -20.85
N PRO A 102 -10.83 4.60 -21.08
CA PRO A 102 -11.38 5.81 -20.45
C PRO A 102 -11.29 5.79 -18.93
N LEU A 103 -11.39 4.61 -18.29
CA LEU A 103 -11.27 4.44 -16.85
C LEU A 103 -9.94 4.92 -16.30
N ALA A 104 -8.84 4.66 -16.99
CA ALA A 104 -7.51 4.97 -16.48
C ALA A 104 -7.09 6.44 -16.65
N GLY A 105 -7.84 7.24 -17.40
CA GLY A 105 -7.46 8.61 -17.70
C GLY A 105 -6.16 8.65 -18.54
N GLY A 106 -5.20 9.44 -18.11
CA GLY A 106 -3.89 9.52 -18.71
C GLY A 106 -2.91 8.42 -18.31
N PHE A 107 -3.25 7.62 -17.30
CA PHE A 107 -2.44 6.54 -16.75
C PHE A 107 -2.78 5.20 -17.40
N TYR A 108 -1.93 4.20 -17.14
CA TYR A 108 -2.22 2.84 -17.60
C TYR A 108 -3.26 2.17 -16.74
N PRO A 109 -4.16 1.39 -17.37
CA PRO A 109 -5.13 0.61 -16.64
C PRO A 109 -4.46 -0.50 -15.85
N SER A 110 -4.98 -0.80 -14.66
CA SER A 110 -4.70 -2.08 -14.02
C SER A 110 -5.26 -3.22 -14.88
N VAL A 111 -4.57 -4.35 -14.88
CA VAL A 111 -4.95 -5.53 -15.68
C VAL A 111 -5.36 -6.72 -14.83
N GLY A 112 -5.59 -6.50 -13.54
CA GLY A 112 -6.01 -7.55 -12.63
C GLY A 112 -5.84 -7.18 -11.17
N VAL A 113 -5.98 -8.19 -10.33
CA VAL A 113 -5.88 -8.10 -8.88
C VAL A 113 -4.97 -9.22 -8.38
N GLU A 114 -3.90 -8.85 -7.70
CA GLU A 114 -3.03 -9.79 -6.98
C GLU A 114 -3.53 -10.02 -5.56
N THR A 115 -3.72 -8.94 -4.81
CA THR A 115 -4.38 -8.92 -3.51
C THR A 115 -5.36 -7.77 -3.50
N ARG A 116 -6.64 -8.07 -3.26
CA ARG A 116 -7.68 -7.06 -3.38
C ARG A 116 -7.54 -5.99 -2.31
N PRO A 117 -7.47 -4.71 -2.69
CA PRO A 117 -7.57 -3.62 -1.73
C PRO A 117 -8.86 -3.67 -0.92
N MET A 118 -8.77 -3.36 0.36
CA MET A 118 -9.82 -3.51 1.36
C MET A 118 -10.14 -2.18 2.05
N ALA A 119 -11.37 -2.05 2.52
CA ALA A 119 -11.73 -1.17 3.62
C ALA A 119 -11.90 -2.01 4.88
N LYS A 120 -11.17 -1.69 5.94
CA LYS A 120 -11.24 -2.37 7.24
C LYS A 120 -11.65 -1.37 8.30
N ALA A 121 -12.59 -1.74 9.16
CA ALA A 121 -13.14 -0.84 10.15
C ALA A 121 -13.03 -1.43 11.56
N LEU A 122 -12.68 -0.56 12.52
CA LEU A 122 -12.78 -0.80 13.94
C LEU A 122 -13.73 0.24 14.54
N ALA A 123 -14.84 -0.22 15.09
CA ALA A 123 -15.76 0.60 15.86
C ALA A 123 -15.49 0.41 17.35
N LEU A 124 -15.32 1.51 18.07
CA LEU A 124 -15.13 1.54 19.53
C LEU A 124 -16.24 2.39 20.16
N ARG A 125 -16.84 1.90 21.25
CA ARG A 125 -17.83 2.64 22.02
C ARG A 125 -17.52 2.55 23.50
N ALA A 126 -17.44 3.70 24.17
CA ALA A 126 -17.35 3.76 25.63
C ALA A 126 -18.11 4.98 26.14
N GLY A 127 -18.93 4.80 27.15
CA GLY A 127 -19.83 5.85 27.63
C GLY A 127 -20.82 6.27 26.55
N GLY A 128 -20.91 7.57 26.28
CA GLY A 128 -21.76 8.13 25.22
C GLY A 128 -21.07 8.23 23.86
N ASP A 129 -19.81 7.80 23.74
CA ASP A 129 -19.00 7.97 22.55
C ASP A 129 -18.88 6.72 21.70
N THR A 130 -18.98 6.95 20.37
CA THR A 130 -18.67 5.93 19.36
C THR A 130 -17.74 6.54 18.32
N VAL A 131 -16.61 5.87 18.08
CA VAL A 131 -15.62 6.26 17.09
C VAL A 131 -15.51 5.14 16.08
N VAL A 132 -15.36 5.49 14.81
CA VAL A 132 -15.11 4.54 13.73
C VAL A 132 -13.75 4.86 13.12
N TRP A 133 -12.85 3.90 13.16
CA TRP A 133 -11.54 3.98 12.52
C TRP A 133 -11.51 3.07 11.30
N ILE A 134 -11.30 3.65 10.12
CA ILE A 134 -11.17 2.94 8.85
C ILE A 134 -9.70 2.88 8.47
N LYS A 135 -9.20 1.71 8.17
CA LYS A 135 -7.99 1.52 7.37
C LYS A 135 -8.41 1.23 5.94
N LEU A 136 -7.97 2.07 5.01
CA LEU A 136 -8.32 1.98 3.61
C LEU A 136 -7.07 1.65 2.78
N ASP A 137 -7.14 0.64 1.92
CA ASP A 137 -6.07 0.39 0.95
C ASP A 137 -6.17 1.37 -0.20
N ALA A 138 -5.42 2.44 -0.08
CA ALA A 138 -5.32 3.54 -1.03
C ALA A 138 -3.95 4.21 -0.88
N ILE A 139 -3.54 4.94 -1.91
CA ILE A 139 -2.26 5.66 -1.88
C ILE A 139 -2.32 6.90 -0.96
N PHE A 140 -3.40 7.66 -0.99
CA PHE A 140 -3.58 8.90 -0.23
C PHE A 140 -4.88 8.89 0.55
N ALA A 141 -4.88 9.44 1.75
CA ALA A 141 -6.10 9.78 2.44
C ALA A 141 -6.79 10.95 1.71
N TYR A 142 -8.10 10.86 1.57
CA TYR A 142 -8.89 11.90 0.95
C TYR A 142 -9.94 12.43 1.92
N GLU A 143 -9.82 13.70 2.27
CA GLU A 143 -10.70 14.36 3.23
C GLU A 143 -12.19 14.24 2.86
N GLY A 144 -12.49 14.25 1.56
CA GLY A 144 -13.86 14.08 1.07
C GLY A 144 -14.51 12.76 1.52
N PHE A 145 -13.74 11.68 1.61
CA PHE A 145 -14.28 10.41 2.12
C PHE A 145 -14.65 10.48 3.59
N VAL A 146 -13.90 11.22 4.40
CA VAL A 146 -14.22 11.41 5.82
C VAL A 146 -15.57 12.10 5.96
N PHE A 147 -15.76 13.22 5.28
CA PHE A 147 -16.98 14.00 5.36
C PHE A 147 -18.19 13.27 4.79
N ASP A 148 -18.03 12.63 3.62
CA ASP A 148 -19.10 11.89 2.99
C ASP A 148 -19.51 10.67 3.82
N LEU A 149 -18.54 10.01 4.45
CA LEU A 149 -18.83 8.89 5.34
C LEU A 149 -19.53 9.34 6.62
N GLU A 150 -19.10 10.44 7.23
CA GLU A 150 -19.79 11.03 8.39
C GLU A 150 -21.24 11.35 8.06
N GLU A 151 -21.50 11.93 6.88
CA GLU A 151 -22.85 12.25 6.42
C GLU A 151 -23.71 11.00 6.24
N ARG A 152 -23.15 9.96 5.62
CA ARG A 152 -23.83 8.68 5.41
C ARG A 152 -24.11 7.92 6.71
N LEU A 153 -23.21 7.98 7.67
CA LEU A 153 -23.37 7.31 8.96
C LEU A 153 -24.36 8.03 9.87
N GLY A 154 -24.43 9.36 9.80
CA GLY A 154 -25.36 10.20 10.55
C GLY A 154 -24.66 11.29 11.36
N PRO A 155 -25.42 12.29 11.84
CA PRO A 155 -24.86 13.48 12.50
C PRO A 155 -24.10 13.17 13.79
N GLU A 156 -24.39 12.04 14.44
CA GLU A 156 -23.66 11.60 15.65
C GLU A 156 -22.22 11.17 15.36
N PHE A 157 -21.86 10.94 14.08
CA PHE A 157 -20.51 10.57 13.69
C PHE A 157 -19.66 11.75 13.22
N ARG A 158 -20.21 12.96 13.20
CA ARG A 158 -19.43 14.14 12.81
C ARG A 158 -18.22 14.33 13.75
N GLY A 159 -17.02 14.42 13.16
CA GLY A 159 -15.76 14.50 13.88
C GLY A 159 -15.36 13.20 14.61
N LYS A 160 -16.00 12.07 14.31
CA LYS A 160 -15.75 10.78 14.97
C LYS A 160 -15.39 9.65 14.01
N VAL A 161 -15.15 9.99 12.76
CA VAL A 161 -14.64 9.08 11.73
C VAL A 161 -13.17 9.39 11.48
N LEU A 162 -12.35 8.37 11.56
CA LEU A 162 -10.93 8.44 11.25
C LEU A 162 -10.65 7.51 10.07
N ILE A 163 -10.05 8.06 8.99
CA ILE A 163 -9.62 7.29 7.84
C ILE A 163 -8.10 7.40 7.71
N SER A 164 -7.43 6.25 7.80
CA SER A 164 -5.99 6.08 7.55
C SER A 164 -5.79 5.22 6.33
N THR A 165 -4.79 5.55 5.50
CA THR A 165 -4.50 4.77 4.29
C THR A 165 -3.26 3.93 4.44
N SER A 166 -3.21 2.83 3.69
CA SER A 166 -2.04 1.94 3.63
C SER A 166 -0.85 2.57 2.92
N HIS A 167 -1.07 3.59 2.11
CA HIS A 167 -0.08 4.12 1.18
C HIS A 167 0.47 3.05 0.21
N SER A 168 -0.38 2.10 -0.20
CA SER A 168 0.01 1.12 -1.21
C SER A 168 0.14 1.79 -2.58
N HIS A 169 1.34 1.74 -3.15
CA HIS A 169 1.63 2.21 -4.51
C HIS A 169 1.10 1.25 -5.60
N ALA A 170 0.44 0.18 -5.21
CA ALA A 170 -0.25 -0.73 -6.10
C ALA A 170 -1.77 -0.75 -5.86
N ALA A 171 -2.33 0.12 -5.01
CA ALA A 171 -3.77 0.29 -4.85
C ALA A 171 -4.35 1.14 -5.98
N TRP A 172 -5.66 1.00 -6.22
CA TRP A 172 -6.36 1.84 -7.19
C TRP A 172 -6.32 3.31 -6.79
N ALA A 173 -6.26 4.17 -7.81
CA ALA A 173 -6.25 5.61 -7.71
C ALA A 173 -7.56 6.22 -8.23
N GLN A 174 -7.55 7.43 -8.73
CA GLN A 174 -8.66 8.13 -9.40
C GLN A 174 -9.85 8.48 -8.49
N TYR A 175 -9.66 8.54 -7.19
CA TYR A 175 -10.73 8.83 -6.22
C TYR A 175 -10.61 10.23 -5.60
N THR A 176 -9.46 10.89 -5.70
CA THR A 176 -9.23 12.21 -5.13
C THR A 176 -9.46 13.33 -6.13
N SER A 177 -10.06 14.42 -5.70
CA SER A 177 -10.14 15.67 -6.46
C SER A 177 -9.03 16.67 -6.13
N ASN A 178 -8.09 16.28 -5.27
CA ASN A 178 -6.91 17.09 -4.98
C ASN A 178 -6.00 17.11 -6.20
N SER A 179 -5.98 18.24 -6.92
CA SER A 179 -5.33 18.34 -8.21
C SER A 179 -3.83 18.11 -8.22
N PRO A 180 -3.04 18.60 -7.25
CA PRO A 180 -1.63 18.23 -7.17
C PRO A 180 -1.39 16.72 -7.09
N LEU A 181 -2.28 15.99 -6.45
CA LEU A 181 -2.17 14.54 -6.33
C LEU A 181 -2.50 13.77 -7.62
N LYS A 182 -3.16 14.41 -8.60
CA LYS A 182 -3.43 13.77 -9.91
C LYS A 182 -2.16 13.28 -10.58
N VAL A 183 -1.04 13.95 -10.36
CA VAL A 183 0.27 13.56 -10.91
C VAL A 183 0.70 12.15 -10.46
N GLY A 184 0.26 11.71 -9.28
CA GLY A 184 0.47 10.35 -8.76
C GLY A 184 -0.80 9.50 -8.69
N ALA A 185 -1.97 10.04 -9.04
CA ALA A 185 -3.25 9.36 -8.86
C ALA A 185 -4.19 9.42 -10.07
N SER A 186 -3.79 10.07 -11.17
CA SER A 186 -4.60 10.27 -12.38
C SER A 186 -5.88 11.08 -12.12
N GLU A 187 -6.72 11.23 -13.13
CA GLU A 187 -7.99 11.98 -13.05
C GLU A 187 -8.99 11.29 -12.13
N ARG A 188 -9.67 12.11 -11.30
CA ARG A 188 -10.77 11.59 -10.49
C ARG A 188 -11.90 11.06 -11.37
N ARG A 189 -12.41 9.88 -11.01
CA ARG A 189 -13.60 9.27 -11.58
C ARG A 189 -14.66 9.12 -10.50
N LYS A 190 -15.86 9.61 -10.79
CA LYS A 190 -16.96 9.53 -9.82
C LYS A 190 -17.27 8.10 -9.40
N LEU A 191 -17.38 7.18 -10.37
CA LEU A 191 -17.64 5.78 -10.09
C LEU A 191 -16.56 5.17 -9.15
N VAL A 192 -15.29 5.49 -9.38
CA VAL A 192 -14.20 4.99 -8.53
C VAL A 192 -14.31 5.54 -7.11
N GLY A 193 -14.49 6.86 -6.97
CA GLY A 193 -14.69 7.49 -5.66
C GLY A 193 -15.90 6.94 -4.92
N ASP A 194 -17.02 6.74 -5.62
CA ASP A 194 -18.23 6.13 -5.04
C ASP A 194 -17.95 4.71 -4.52
N ARG A 195 -17.23 3.87 -5.28
CA ARG A 195 -16.89 2.50 -4.87
C ARG A 195 -15.98 2.46 -3.63
N PHE A 196 -15.03 3.38 -3.53
CA PHE A 196 -14.22 3.53 -2.32
C PHE A 196 -15.09 3.91 -1.12
N LEU A 197 -15.96 4.89 -1.29
CA LEU A 197 -16.85 5.36 -0.23
C LEU A 197 -17.87 4.29 0.18
N ASP A 198 -18.44 3.56 -0.77
CA ASP A 198 -19.36 2.44 -0.51
C ASP A 198 -18.65 1.33 0.31
N GLY A 199 -17.39 1.03 -0.01
CA GLY A 199 -16.58 0.08 0.75
C GLY A 199 -16.32 0.55 2.18
N CYS A 200 -15.98 1.83 2.37
CA CYS A 200 -15.80 2.43 3.69
C CYS A 200 -17.11 2.40 4.51
N GLU A 201 -18.23 2.76 3.90
CA GLU A 201 -19.53 2.71 4.55
C GLU A 201 -19.94 1.30 4.95
N ALA A 202 -19.77 0.34 4.06
CA ALA A 202 -20.09 -1.06 4.33
C ALA A 202 -19.25 -1.61 5.49
N ALA A 203 -17.93 -1.32 5.51
CA ALA A 203 -17.05 -1.73 6.59
C ALA A 203 -17.44 -1.07 7.93
N ALA A 204 -17.69 0.25 7.92
CA ALA A 204 -18.12 0.99 9.11
C ALA A 204 -19.42 0.43 9.69
N ARG A 205 -20.46 0.26 8.87
CA ARG A 205 -21.75 -0.28 9.31
C ARG A 205 -21.64 -1.71 9.82
N ALA A 206 -20.82 -2.55 9.17
CA ALA A 206 -20.60 -3.92 9.62
C ALA A 206 -19.86 -3.95 10.98
N ALA A 207 -18.84 -3.09 11.18
CA ALA A 207 -18.15 -2.97 12.45
C ALA A 207 -19.08 -2.45 13.57
N LEU A 208 -19.92 -1.44 13.27
CA LEU A 208 -20.92 -0.93 14.21
C LEU A 208 -21.97 -2.00 14.59
N ALA A 209 -22.40 -2.80 13.63
CA ALA A 209 -23.34 -3.90 13.87
C ALA A 209 -22.72 -5.04 14.69
N ALA A 210 -21.38 -5.20 14.64
CA ALA A 210 -20.62 -6.21 15.37
C ALA A 210 -20.21 -5.77 16.78
N LEU A 211 -20.61 -4.57 17.24
CA LEU A 211 -20.28 -4.08 18.58
C LEU A 211 -20.72 -5.06 19.68
N GLN A 212 -19.78 -5.49 20.48
CA GLN A 212 -19.98 -6.41 21.61
C GLN A 212 -19.12 -5.98 22.80
N PRO A 213 -19.41 -6.43 24.03
CA PRO A 213 -18.54 -6.20 25.19
C PRO A 213 -17.12 -6.67 24.88
N ALA A 214 -16.16 -5.79 25.11
CA ALA A 214 -14.79 -6.00 24.67
C ALA A 214 -13.76 -5.55 25.69
N ARG A 215 -12.53 -5.96 25.46
CA ARG A 215 -11.33 -5.52 26.17
C ARG A 215 -10.33 -5.00 25.15
N LEU A 216 -9.58 -3.98 25.56
CA LEU A 216 -8.55 -3.38 24.72
C LEU A 216 -7.25 -3.26 25.52
N GLY A 217 -6.14 -3.61 24.89
CA GLY A 217 -4.80 -3.38 25.42
C GLY A 217 -3.91 -2.80 24.33
N VAL A 218 -2.97 -1.97 24.74
CA VAL A 218 -1.97 -1.37 23.85
C VAL A 218 -0.58 -1.75 24.35
N ALA A 219 0.29 -2.13 23.42
CA ALA A 219 1.72 -2.31 23.68
C ALA A 219 2.53 -1.40 22.79
N THR A 220 3.66 -0.93 23.30
CA THR A 220 4.65 -0.15 22.57
C THR A 220 5.99 -0.87 22.67
N ASP A 221 6.57 -1.21 21.50
CA ASP A 221 7.97 -1.62 21.38
C ASP A 221 8.77 -0.41 20.90
N PRO A 222 9.66 0.16 21.70
CA PRO A 222 10.46 1.33 21.30
C PRO A 222 11.70 0.97 20.49
N ASN A 223 11.91 -0.31 20.19
CA ASN A 223 13.09 -0.81 19.49
C ASN A 223 12.69 -1.83 18.41
N PHE A 224 11.68 -1.45 17.62
CA PHE A 224 11.19 -2.29 16.52
C PHE A 224 12.24 -2.37 15.42
N ASP A 225 12.56 -3.61 15.01
CA ASP A 225 13.45 -3.90 13.90
C ASP A 225 14.84 -3.21 13.97
N PRO A 226 15.60 -3.39 15.05
CA PRO A 226 16.89 -2.72 15.24
C PRO A 226 17.97 -3.17 14.24
N GLY A 227 17.73 -4.24 13.49
CA GLY A 227 18.66 -4.79 12.51
C GLY A 227 18.31 -4.46 11.05
N ASP A 228 17.33 -3.59 10.81
CA ASP A 228 16.86 -3.23 9.46
C ASP A 228 16.51 -4.44 8.59
N ALA A 229 15.89 -5.45 9.20
CA ALA A 229 15.47 -6.66 8.51
C ALA A 229 14.07 -6.55 7.89
N ILE A 230 13.25 -5.61 8.37
CA ILE A 230 11.87 -5.39 7.96
C ILE A 230 11.76 -4.08 7.19
N THR A 231 12.26 -3.01 7.79
CA THR A 231 12.22 -1.65 7.26
C THR A 231 13.59 -1.00 7.34
N ARG A 232 13.86 -0.01 6.52
CA ARG A 232 15.11 0.73 6.51
C ARG A 232 14.88 2.20 6.23
N ASP A 233 15.77 3.06 6.73
CA ASP A 233 15.87 4.43 6.25
C ASP A 233 16.29 4.41 4.77
N ARG A 234 15.63 5.23 3.96
CA ARG A 234 15.89 5.32 2.51
C ARG A 234 16.52 6.64 2.10
N ARG A 235 16.53 7.64 2.98
CA ARG A 235 17.03 8.97 2.69
C ARG A 235 18.49 9.10 3.07
N GLY A 236 19.26 9.79 2.23
CA GLY A 236 20.64 10.16 2.49
C GLY A 236 20.80 11.66 2.73
N GLU A 237 19.82 12.45 2.27
CA GLU A 237 19.87 13.90 2.36
C GLU A 237 19.80 14.41 3.80
N ASN A 238 19.03 13.72 4.65
CA ASN A 238 18.87 14.06 6.07
C ASN A 238 19.97 13.51 6.99
N ASP A 239 20.92 12.75 6.48
CA ASP A 239 22.00 12.13 7.29
C ASP A 239 22.82 13.13 8.12
N GLN A 240 22.85 14.39 7.68
CA GLN A 240 23.57 15.46 8.35
C GLN A 240 22.83 16.04 9.56
N LEU A 241 21.55 15.76 9.67
CA LEU A 241 20.72 16.26 10.76
C LEU A 241 20.82 15.37 12.01
N PRO A 242 20.74 15.94 13.21
CA PRO A 242 20.65 15.14 14.43
C PRO A 242 19.44 14.21 14.39
N GLY A 243 19.68 12.90 14.35
CA GLY A 243 18.63 11.89 14.22
C GLY A 243 18.04 11.73 12.83
N GLY A 244 18.66 12.33 11.80
CA GLY A 244 18.19 12.23 10.41
C GLY A 244 18.43 10.85 9.79
N ASN A 245 19.57 10.24 10.05
CA ASN A 245 19.88 8.88 9.59
C ASN A 245 19.22 7.84 10.48
N ARG A 246 17.91 7.71 10.39
CA ARG A 246 17.16 6.67 11.11
C ARG A 246 15.73 6.55 10.59
N LYS A 247 15.12 5.40 10.83
CA LYS A 247 13.68 5.15 10.68
C LYS A 247 12.94 5.36 12.00
N ASP A 248 11.61 5.38 11.97
CA ASP A 248 10.79 5.29 13.17
C ASP A 248 10.90 3.86 13.74
N ASP A 249 11.60 3.73 14.85
CA ASP A 249 11.90 2.48 15.53
C ASP A 249 10.81 2.06 16.54
N ARG A 250 9.61 2.64 16.43
CA ARG A 250 8.48 2.33 17.29
C ARG A 250 7.45 1.49 16.59
N LEU A 251 7.06 0.41 17.28
CA LEU A 251 5.87 -0.35 16.98
C LEU A 251 4.86 -0.13 18.12
N HIS A 252 3.69 0.38 17.77
CA HIS A 252 2.53 0.29 18.65
C HIS A 252 1.63 -0.84 18.14
N LEU A 253 1.02 -1.59 19.06
CA LEU A 253 0.04 -2.61 18.70
C LEU A 253 -1.17 -2.50 19.61
N ILE A 254 -2.34 -2.28 19.01
CA ILE A 254 -3.62 -2.32 19.69
C ILE A 254 -4.23 -3.70 19.53
N ARG A 255 -4.52 -4.37 20.64
CA ARG A 255 -5.24 -5.63 20.72
C ARG A 255 -6.65 -5.40 21.21
N VAL A 256 -7.62 -5.96 20.49
CA VAL A 256 -9.03 -5.91 20.88
C VAL A 256 -9.58 -7.32 20.93
N ASP A 257 -10.05 -7.75 22.10
CA ASP A 257 -10.69 -9.06 22.32
C ASP A 257 -12.12 -8.87 22.83
N SER A 258 -12.96 -9.86 22.66
CA SER A 258 -14.22 -9.95 23.40
C SER A 258 -13.95 -10.14 24.91
N THR A 259 -14.92 -9.87 25.76
CA THR A 259 -14.80 -10.20 27.19
C THR A 259 -14.64 -11.69 27.46
N ALA A 260 -15.01 -12.54 26.50
CA ALA A 260 -14.76 -13.98 26.55
C ALA A 260 -13.31 -14.37 26.20
N GLY A 261 -12.51 -13.41 25.70
CA GLY A 261 -11.11 -13.63 25.33
C GLY A 261 -10.91 -13.96 23.84
N ASP A 262 -11.95 -13.88 23.04
CA ASP A 262 -11.86 -14.12 21.60
C ASP A 262 -11.30 -12.89 20.88
N PRO A 263 -10.25 -13.00 20.06
CA PRO A 263 -9.71 -11.88 19.30
C PRO A 263 -10.73 -11.29 18.32
N ILE A 264 -10.89 -9.97 18.33
CA ILE A 264 -11.75 -9.19 17.41
C ILE A 264 -10.89 -8.48 16.37
N ALA A 265 -9.87 -7.75 16.83
CA ALA A 265 -9.01 -6.96 15.96
C ALA A 265 -7.58 -6.85 16.49
N VAL A 266 -6.64 -6.70 15.54
CA VAL A 266 -5.23 -6.37 15.78
C VAL A 266 -4.88 -5.15 14.94
N VAL A 267 -4.33 -4.11 15.57
CA VAL A 267 -3.90 -2.90 14.85
C VAL A 267 -2.42 -2.67 15.09
N PRO A 268 -1.53 -3.22 14.24
CA PRO A 268 -0.12 -2.85 14.24
C PRO A 268 0.02 -1.43 13.67
N ILE A 269 0.86 -0.60 14.31
CA ILE A 269 1.12 0.78 13.88
C ILE A 269 2.62 1.00 13.83
N TYR A 270 3.18 1.07 12.65
CA TYR A 270 4.54 1.46 12.34
C TYR A 270 4.64 2.00 10.92
N GLY A 271 5.70 2.74 10.60
CA GLY A 271 5.87 3.38 9.29
C GLY A 271 6.57 2.46 8.28
N VAL A 272 5.98 2.31 7.09
CA VAL A 272 6.63 1.65 5.96
C VAL A 272 5.96 2.05 4.64
N HIS A 273 6.74 2.37 3.61
CA HIS A 273 6.19 2.62 2.27
C HIS A 273 5.61 1.34 1.65
N GLY A 274 4.46 1.45 1.02
CA GLY A 274 3.83 0.36 0.27
C GLY A 274 4.37 0.28 -1.16
N THR A 275 5.66 -0.01 -1.34
CA THR A 275 6.37 0.12 -2.62
C THR A 275 7.01 -1.18 -3.13
N LEU A 276 6.69 -2.34 -2.55
CA LEU A 276 7.25 -3.61 -3.00
C LEU A 276 6.83 -3.97 -4.44
N GLY A 277 5.64 -3.51 -4.86
CA GLY A 277 5.11 -3.75 -6.20
C GLY A 277 5.74 -2.93 -7.31
N ASP A 278 6.49 -1.88 -6.98
CA ASP A 278 7.13 -0.94 -7.90
C ASP A 278 6.21 -0.36 -9.01
N ALA A 279 6.74 0.57 -9.82
CA ALA A 279 5.98 1.28 -10.87
C ALA A 279 5.48 0.38 -12.00
N ASP A 280 6.19 -0.68 -12.30
CA ASP A 280 5.91 -1.61 -13.37
C ASP A 280 4.90 -2.72 -13.02
N ASN A 281 4.47 -2.81 -11.76
CA ASN A 281 3.40 -3.72 -11.36
C ASN A 281 2.04 -3.24 -11.91
N PRO A 282 1.37 -4.05 -12.78
CA PRO A 282 0.08 -3.68 -13.35
C PRO A 282 -1.13 -4.26 -12.59
N LEU A 283 -0.91 -4.96 -11.49
CA LEU A 283 -1.95 -5.62 -10.71
C LEU A 283 -2.26 -4.82 -9.44
N ALA A 284 -3.54 -4.66 -9.14
CA ALA A 284 -3.94 -4.08 -7.87
C ALA A 284 -3.48 -4.96 -6.71
N SER A 285 -2.86 -4.35 -5.71
CA SER A 285 -2.29 -5.05 -4.57
C SER A 285 -2.32 -4.20 -3.30
N THR A 286 -2.40 -4.87 -2.16
CA THR A 286 -2.27 -4.26 -0.83
C THR A 286 -0.82 -4.08 -0.41
N ASP A 287 0.15 -4.53 -1.24
CA ASP A 287 1.59 -4.37 -1.07
C ASP A 287 2.12 -4.89 0.28
N ALA A 288 3.21 -4.29 0.82
CA ALA A 288 3.84 -4.66 2.08
C ALA A 288 2.84 -4.70 3.26
N ILE A 289 1.96 -3.73 3.30
CA ILE A 289 0.97 -3.54 4.36
C ILE A 289 0.00 -4.72 4.42
N GLY A 290 -0.54 -5.10 3.27
CA GLY A 290 -1.42 -6.27 3.17
C GLY A 290 -0.70 -7.58 3.45
N GLY A 291 0.58 -7.68 3.14
CA GLY A 291 1.42 -8.82 3.51
C GLY A 291 1.48 -9.03 5.02
N VAL A 292 1.70 -7.95 5.79
CA VAL A 292 1.65 -7.97 7.26
C VAL A 292 0.29 -8.41 7.76
N GLU A 293 -0.78 -7.79 7.25
CA GLU A 293 -2.15 -8.08 7.68
C GLU A 293 -2.53 -9.54 7.46
N ARG A 294 -2.18 -10.10 6.31
CA ARG A 294 -2.47 -11.50 5.98
C ARG A 294 -1.70 -12.47 6.87
N VAL A 295 -0.40 -12.26 7.04
CA VAL A 295 0.45 -13.13 7.84
C VAL A 295 0.02 -13.14 9.30
N VAL A 296 -0.32 -11.99 9.87
CA VAL A 296 -0.83 -11.89 11.25
C VAL A 296 -2.22 -12.54 11.37
N ALA A 297 -3.12 -12.31 10.40
CA ALA A 297 -4.46 -12.89 10.44
C ALA A 297 -4.46 -14.42 10.43
N GLU A 298 -3.48 -15.05 9.75
CA GLU A 298 -3.33 -16.52 9.71
C GLU A 298 -2.82 -17.13 11.02
N GLN A 299 -2.42 -16.32 12.02
CA GLN A 299 -2.02 -16.84 13.33
C GLN A 299 -3.21 -17.23 14.22
N PHE A 300 -4.42 -16.92 13.80
CA PHE A 300 -5.64 -17.18 14.56
C PHE A 300 -6.46 -18.30 13.92
N ASP A 301 -7.11 -19.12 14.73
CA ASP A 301 -8.01 -20.21 14.32
C ASP A 301 -9.41 -19.71 13.91
N ARG A 302 -9.56 -18.41 13.78
CA ARG A 302 -10.80 -17.71 13.45
C ARG A 302 -10.52 -16.45 12.68
N LYS A 303 -11.57 -15.86 12.10
CA LYS A 303 -11.48 -14.58 11.41
C LYS A 303 -11.22 -13.45 12.42
N VAL A 304 -10.05 -12.83 12.33
CA VAL A 304 -9.64 -11.63 13.08
C VAL A 304 -9.37 -10.52 12.08
N VAL A 305 -9.82 -9.32 12.35
CA VAL A 305 -9.53 -8.16 11.49
C VAL A 305 -8.18 -7.59 11.87
N VAL A 306 -7.25 -7.60 10.92
CA VAL A 306 -5.92 -7.01 11.09
C VAL A 306 -5.86 -5.74 10.26
N MET A 307 -5.53 -4.62 10.90
CA MET A 307 -5.49 -3.29 10.29
C MET A 307 -4.10 -2.69 10.52
N HIS A 308 -3.17 -2.83 9.58
CA HIS A 308 -1.89 -2.14 9.70
C HIS A 308 -2.07 -0.66 9.36
N VAL A 309 -1.74 0.20 10.29
CA VAL A 309 -1.84 1.65 10.19
C VAL A 309 -0.44 2.25 10.12
N GLN A 310 -0.25 3.21 9.24
CA GLN A 310 1.01 3.89 9.04
C GLN A 310 1.35 4.87 10.16
N SER A 311 2.58 4.81 10.66
CA SER A 311 3.20 5.86 11.48
C SER A 311 4.03 6.81 10.60
N ALA A 312 5.28 7.10 10.98
CA ALA A 312 6.22 7.88 10.18
C ALA A 312 6.83 7.00 9.09
N GLY A 313 6.23 7.02 7.92
CA GLY A 313 6.64 6.19 6.78
C GLY A 313 7.29 6.95 5.63
N ALA A 314 7.40 8.30 5.70
CA ALA A 314 7.93 9.13 4.62
C ALA A 314 9.33 8.70 4.17
N ASP A 315 10.21 8.51 5.14
CA ASP A 315 11.61 8.19 4.99
C ASP A 315 11.91 6.69 5.19
N THR A 316 10.88 5.84 5.28
CA THR A 316 11.03 4.42 5.59
C THR A 316 10.57 3.53 4.44
N SER A 317 11.49 2.73 3.87
CA SER A 317 11.19 1.73 2.85
C SER A 317 11.14 0.32 3.43
N PRO A 318 10.33 -0.57 2.85
CA PRO A 318 10.40 -1.99 3.18
C PRO A 318 11.74 -2.58 2.70
N VAL A 319 12.30 -3.49 3.47
CA VAL A 319 13.44 -4.29 3.02
C VAL A 319 12.98 -5.19 1.87
N GLY A 320 13.76 -5.23 0.80
CA GLY A 320 13.39 -5.92 -0.44
C GLY A 320 12.94 -4.98 -1.56
N HIS A 321 12.51 -3.76 -1.27
CA HIS A 321 12.28 -2.76 -2.31
C HIS A 321 13.59 -2.40 -3.03
N GLY A 322 13.64 -2.63 -4.33
CA GLY A 322 14.85 -2.39 -5.15
C GLY A 322 16.05 -3.31 -4.84
N ALA A 323 15.91 -4.26 -3.91
CA ALA A 323 16.98 -5.21 -3.56
C ALA A 323 16.81 -6.57 -4.26
N VAL A 324 15.74 -6.77 -4.99
CA VAL A 324 15.49 -8.00 -5.76
C VAL A 324 16.23 -7.86 -7.08
N ASP A 325 17.32 -8.60 -7.24
CA ASP A 325 18.00 -8.68 -8.54
C ASP A 325 17.13 -9.55 -9.47
N CYS A 326 16.26 -8.89 -10.17
CA CYS A 326 15.45 -9.52 -11.21
C CYS A 326 16.29 -9.63 -12.47
N ALA A 327 16.90 -10.77 -12.66
CA ALA A 327 17.68 -11.07 -13.88
C ALA A 327 16.80 -11.05 -15.15
N VAL A 328 15.47 -10.98 -14.99
CA VAL A 328 14.49 -10.92 -16.07
C VAL A 328 13.81 -9.56 -16.01
N LYS A 329 13.85 -8.83 -17.12
CA LYS A 329 13.20 -7.50 -17.19
C LYS A 329 11.69 -7.59 -16.98
N PRO A 330 11.08 -6.55 -16.36
CA PRO A 330 9.64 -6.41 -16.26
C PRO A 330 8.95 -6.62 -17.62
N GLY A 331 7.85 -7.34 -17.61
CA GLY A 331 7.10 -7.63 -18.83
C GLY A 331 7.49 -8.93 -19.54
N ALA A 332 8.57 -9.60 -19.14
CA ALA A 332 8.76 -10.97 -19.52
C ALA A 332 7.74 -11.87 -18.81
N ALA A 333 7.13 -12.79 -19.54
CA ALA A 333 6.10 -13.69 -19.02
C ALA A 333 6.52 -14.53 -17.79
N THR A 334 7.78 -14.47 -17.43
CA THR A 334 8.40 -15.25 -16.35
C THR A 334 9.11 -14.37 -15.34
N ASP A 335 8.73 -13.08 -15.20
CA ASP A 335 9.38 -12.19 -14.25
C ASP A 335 9.07 -12.62 -12.81
N PRO A 336 10.07 -13.11 -12.07
CA PRO A 336 9.89 -13.61 -10.73
C PRO A 336 9.84 -12.51 -9.67
N CYS A 337 10.05 -11.26 -10.06
CA CYS A 337 10.29 -10.17 -9.12
C CYS A 337 9.04 -9.49 -8.62
N PHE A 338 7.89 -10.06 -8.92
CA PHE A 338 6.68 -9.43 -8.48
C PHE A 338 6.31 -9.77 -7.04
N SER A 339 5.76 -8.78 -6.47
CA SER A 339 5.55 -8.36 -5.11
C SER A 339 4.87 -9.37 -4.18
N TRP A 340 4.17 -10.38 -4.66
CA TRP A 340 3.38 -11.23 -3.77
C TRP A 340 4.25 -11.94 -2.73
N LEU A 341 5.32 -12.59 -3.17
CA LEU A 341 6.22 -13.30 -2.28
C LEU A 341 7.00 -12.33 -1.38
N THR A 342 7.37 -11.17 -1.91
CA THR A 342 8.05 -10.13 -1.13
C THR A 342 7.13 -9.52 -0.08
N SER A 343 5.87 -9.28 -0.39
CA SER A 343 4.86 -8.76 0.55
C SER A 343 4.61 -9.73 1.71
N GLU A 344 4.42 -11.00 1.42
CA GLU A 344 4.29 -12.03 2.46
C GLU A 344 5.60 -12.23 3.24
N GLY A 345 6.74 -12.16 2.57
CA GLY A 345 8.07 -12.20 3.19
C GLY A 345 8.29 -11.05 4.17
N HIS A 346 7.87 -9.83 3.80
CA HIS A 346 7.89 -8.67 4.69
C HIS A 346 7.02 -8.90 5.94
N GLY A 347 5.78 -9.39 5.76
CA GLY A 347 4.90 -9.74 6.87
C GLY A 347 5.51 -10.80 7.80
N ARG A 348 6.16 -11.81 7.25
CA ARG A 348 6.82 -12.86 8.04
C ARG A 348 8.04 -12.37 8.81
N ALA A 349 8.82 -11.47 8.22
CA ALA A 349 9.93 -10.84 8.92
C ALA A 349 9.45 -10.04 10.14
N ALA A 350 8.30 -9.34 10.02
CA ALA A 350 7.70 -8.59 11.11
C ALA A 350 6.99 -9.47 12.16
N LEU A 351 6.52 -10.66 11.78
CA LEU A 351 5.65 -11.49 12.59
C LEU A 351 6.14 -11.76 14.01
N PRO A 352 7.42 -12.13 14.27
CA PRO A 352 7.88 -12.43 15.62
C PRO A 352 7.69 -11.26 16.59
N GLN A 353 8.02 -10.04 16.14
CA GLN A 353 7.90 -8.83 16.96
C GLN A 353 6.43 -8.42 17.12
N LEU A 354 5.61 -8.56 16.08
CA LEU A 354 4.17 -8.31 16.14
C LEU A 354 3.47 -9.25 17.13
N MET A 355 3.82 -10.54 17.14
CA MET A 355 3.24 -11.50 18.08
C MET A 355 3.76 -11.32 19.51
N ALA A 356 4.99 -10.83 19.69
CA ALA A 356 5.48 -10.41 20.99
C ALA A 356 4.70 -9.19 21.51
N ALA A 357 4.48 -8.18 20.68
CA ALA A 357 3.65 -7.01 21.01
C ALA A 357 2.18 -7.41 21.27
N TRP A 358 1.61 -8.35 20.51
CA TRP A 358 0.29 -8.93 20.77
C TRP A 358 0.19 -9.54 22.16
N THR A 359 1.22 -10.29 22.57
CA THR A 359 1.28 -10.90 23.89
C THR A 359 1.39 -9.84 24.98
N ALA A 360 2.24 -8.82 24.79
CA ALA A 360 2.42 -7.71 25.71
C ALA A 360 1.13 -6.89 25.88
N ALA A 361 0.43 -6.57 24.79
CA ALA A 361 -0.87 -5.89 24.81
C ALA A 361 -1.91 -6.71 25.59
N GLY A 362 -1.84 -8.04 25.50
CA GLY A 362 -2.69 -8.95 26.26
C GLY A 362 -2.54 -8.85 27.78
N ALA A 363 -1.38 -8.45 28.28
CA ALA A 363 -1.13 -8.21 29.70
C ALA A 363 -1.73 -6.86 30.19
N ALA A 364 -2.01 -5.93 29.29
CA ALA A 364 -2.53 -4.59 29.56
C ALA A 364 -4.03 -4.42 29.25
N MET A 365 -4.77 -5.51 29.05
CA MET A 365 -6.18 -5.48 28.66
C MET A 365 -7.08 -4.88 29.72
N THR A 366 -7.92 -3.92 29.33
CA THR A 366 -8.99 -3.35 30.14
C THR A 366 -10.33 -3.46 29.45
N ASP A 367 -11.41 -3.64 30.23
CA ASP A 367 -12.80 -3.64 29.75
C ASP A 367 -13.50 -2.29 29.94
N THR A 368 -12.79 -1.31 30.48
CA THR A 368 -13.25 0.06 30.64
C THR A 368 -12.26 1.00 30.00
N LEU A 369 -12.74 1.99 29.27
CA LEU A 369 -11.89 2.90 28.50
C LEU A 369 -12.42 4.35 28.61
N ALA A 370 -11.51 5.29 28.80
CA ALA A 370 -11.77 6.69 28.50
C ALA A 370 -11.59 6.90 26.99
N LEU A 371 -12.68 7.10 26.26
CA LEU A 371 -12.72 7.27 24.83
C LEU A 371 -13.16 8.69 24.47
N SER A 372 -12.38 9.38 23.67
CA SER A 372 -12.71 10.73 23.18
C SER A 372 -12.01 10.98 21.86
N MET A 373 -12.69 11.62 20.94
CA MET A 373 -12.11 12.07 19.68
C MET A 373 -12.43 13.53 19.42
N VAL A 374 -11.44 14.29 19.01
CA VAL A 374 -11.56 15.69 18.60
C VAL A 374 -11.02 15.85 17.22
N THR A 375 -11.80 16.44 16.34
CA THR A 375 -11.42 16.69 14.96
C THR A 375 -11.47 18.18 14.65
N ARG A 376 -10.51 18.66 13.90
CA ARG A 376 -10.44 20.05 13.46
C ARG A 376 -9.94 20.11 12.03
N SER A 377 -10.62 20.87 11.19
CA SER A 377 -10.07 21.31 9.93
C SER A 377 -9.08 22.46 10.13
N ILE A 378 -8.02 22.47 9.34
CA ILE A 378 -6.99 23.50 9.35
C ILE A 378 -6.94 24.17 7.99
N GLU A 379 -6.84 25.47 7.98
CA GLU A 379 -6.61 26.21 6.75
C GLU A 379 -5.11 26.25 6.46
N LEU A 380 -4.74 25.97 5.20
CA LEU A 380 -3.36 25.90 4.75
C LEU A 380 -2.96 27.09 3.85
N GLY A 381 -3.85 27.73 3.15
CA GLY A 381 -3.48 28.82 2.27
C GLY A 381 -4.68 29.67 1.88
N PRO A 382 -4.55 30.72 1.07
CA PRO A 382 -3.35 31.27 0.42
C PRO A 382 -2.62 32.36 1.24
N ASP A 383 -2.96 32.56 2.51
CA ASP A 383 -2.31 33.58 3.35
C ASP A 383 -1.01 33.04 3.97
N PRO A 384 0.18 33.47 3.53
CA PRO A 384 1.45 32.99 4.07
C PRO A 384 1.66 33.31 5.55
N ALA A 385 0.92 34.26 6.13
CA ALA A 385 0.99 34.55 7.55
C ALA A 385 0.59 33.34 8.41
N ARG A 386 -0.13 32.36 7.84
CA ARG A 386 -0.53 31.10 8.51
C ARG A 386 0.62 30.16 8.77
N PHE A 387 1.69 30.25 7.98
CA PHE A 387 2.88 29.44 8.13
C PHE A 387 3.94 30.14 8.99
N SER A 388 3.52 30.81 10.03
CA SER A 388 4.39 31.35 11.07
C SER A 388 4.53 30.33 12.19
N ILE A 389 5.72 29.78 12.39
CA ILE A 389 6.03 28.70 13.32
C ILE A 389 7.00 29.13 14.41
N ARG A 390 7.13 28.31 15.43
CA ARG A 390 8.05 28.54 16.58
C ARG A 390 7.81 29.89 17.23
N GLY A 391 6.54 30.24 17.41
CA GLY A 391 6.15 31.51 17.99
C GLY A 391 6.46 32.72 17.12
N GLY A 392 6.53 32.56 15.82
CA GLY A 392 6.88 33.61 14.86
C GLY A 392 8.37 33.72 14.54
N ALA A 393 9.19 32.81 15.09
CA ALA A 393 10.63 32.80 14.81
C ALA A 393 10.97 32.46 13.34
N LEU A 394 10.12 31.67 12.70
CA LEU A 394 10.21 31.38 11.27
C LEU A 394 8.87 31.71 10.61
N ARG A 395 8.90 32.40 9.51
CA ARG A 395 7.73 32.79 8.73
C ARG A 395 8.11 33.09 7.29
N TYR A 396 7.17 32.96 6.39
CA TYR A 396 7.38 33.39 5.01
C TYR A 396 7.34 34.92 4.88
N ALA A 397 8.00 35.43 3.83
CA ALA A 397 7.80 36.78 3.39
C ALA A 397 6.35 36.98 2.89
N ALA A 398 5.90 38.23 2.85
CA ALA A 398 4.63 38.52 2.21
C ALA A 398 4.69 38.10 0.73
N PRO A 399 3.60 37.56 0.16
CA PRO A 399 3.59 37.15 -1.23
C PRO A 399 3.85 38.36 -2.13
N ASP A 400 4.79 38.20 -3.04
CA ASP A 400 4.99 39.13 -4.14
C ASP A 400 4.81 38.31 -5.43
N LEU A 401 3.62 38.38 -5.99
CA LEU A 401 3.28 37.65 -7.21
C LEU A 401 4.08 38.14 -8.43
N ASP A 402 4.61 39.36 -8.36
CA ASP A 402 5.40 39.93 -9.44
C ASP A 402 6.88 39.53 -9.37
N ARG A 403 7.33 38.95 -8.28
CA ARG A 403 8.72 38.60 -8.04
C ARG A 403 8.90 37.16 -7.66
N ALA A 404 9.01 36.32 -8.66
CA ALA A 404 9.41 34.91 -8.42
C ALA A 404 10.77 34.75 -7.71
N ALA A 405 11.51 35.84 -7.49
CA ALA A 405 12.83 35.84 -6.88
C ALA A 405 12.87 36.17 -5.39
N ASP A 406 11.78 36.66 -4.81
CA ASP A 406 11.74 37.02 -3.37
C ASP A 406 11.34 35.81 -2.49
N ARG A 407 11.94 34.66 -2.76
CA ARG A 407 11.67 33.43 -2.05
C ARG A 407 12.61 33.29 -0.87
N VAL A 408 12.28 33.93 0.22
CA VAL A 408 13.09 33.92 1.43
C VAL A 408 12.25 33.61 2.67
N ILE A 409 12.78 32.78 3.54
CA ILE A 409 12.23 32.58 4.87
C ILE A 409 12.95 33.56 5.81
N TYR A 410 12.20 34.33 6.57
CA TYR A 410 12.72 35.26 7.54
C TYR A 410 12.59 34.71 8.94
N ASP A 411 13.60 34.95 9.77
CA ASP A 411 13.49 34.70 11.22
C ASP A 411 12.62 35.77 11.88
N GLY A 412 12.33 35.58 13.17
CA GLY A 412 11.52 36.54 13.96
C GLY A 412 12.15 37.94 14.12
N ALA A 413 13.46 38.07 13.89
CA ALA A 413 14.20 39.33 13.90
C ALA A 413 14.23 40.01 12.51
N GLY A 414 13.70 39.36 11.47
CA GLY A 414 13.69 39.86 10.12
C GLY A 414 14.96 39.54 9.33
N ALA A 415 15.84 38.69 9.84
CA ALA A 415 16.99 38.20 9.09
C ALA A 415 16.58 37.02 8.19
N VAL A 416 17.24 36.86 7.04
CA VAL A 416 17.01 35.76 6.11
C VAL A 416 17.48 34.45 6.74
N ALA A 417 16.55 33.53 6.98
CA ALA A 417 16.84 32.19 7.49
C ALA A 417 17.09 31.18 6.35
N SER A 418 16.43 31.41 5.21
CA SER A 418 16.63 30.64 3.99
C SER A 418 16.69 31.57 2.79
N PRO A 419 17.50 31.30 1.77
CA PRO A 419 17.52 32.05 0.53
C PRO A 419 16.29 31.80 -0.35
N ILE A 420 15.42 30.86 -0.01
CA ILE A 420 14.26 30.47 -0.80
C ILE A 420 12.99 30.58 0.01
N ASP A 421 12.05 31.33 -0.55
CA ASP A 421 10.66 31.40 -0.15
C ASP A 421 9.81 31.00 -1.36
N GLU A 422 9.04 29.92 -1.23
CA GLU A 422 8.31 29.31 -2.33
C GLU A 422 6.87 29.81 -2.46
N PHE A 423 6.47 30.79 -1.66
CA PHE A 423 5.09 31.13 -1.44
C PHE A 423 4.58 32.36 -2.15
N ASN A 424 4.82 32.40 -3.43
CA ASN A 424 4.20 33.41 -4.28
C ASN A 424 3.01 32.85 -5.07
N ALA A 425 2.56 31.63 -4.76
CA ALA A 425 1.41 31.03 -5.41
C ALA A 425 0.42 30.45 -4.39
N PRO A 426 -0.88 30.41 -4.70
CA PRO A 426 -1.91 29.90 -3.79
C PRO A 426 -1.72 28.45 -3.33
N VAL A 427 -1.01 27.64 -4.10
CA VAL A 427 -0.75 26.23 -3.81
C VAL A 427 0.71 26.01 -3.39
N GLY A 428 1.52 27.06 -3.29
CA GLY A 428 2.93 26.95 -2.94
C GLY A 428 3.80 26.39 -4.05
N ALA A 429 4.99 25.94 -3.69
CA ALA A 429 5.96 25.36 -4.60
C ALA A 429 6.11 23.87 -4.36
N ALA A 430 5.97 23.12 -5.43
CA ALA A 430 6.43 21.75 -5.53
C ALA A 430 7.62 21.70 -6.49
N LEU A 431 8.28 20.56 -6.60
CA LEU A 431 9.39 20.38 -7.55
C LEU A 431 10.59 21.27 -7.23
N CYS A 432 11.02 21.25 -5.98
CA CYS A 432 12.24 21.91 -5.55
C CYS A 432 13.45 21.11 -5.96
N GLU A 433 14.54 21.81 -6.16
CA GLU A 433 15.76 21.24 -6.65
C GLU A 433 16.66 20.72 -5.52
N GLY A 434 17.28 19.60 -5.77
CA GLY A 434 18.30 18.98 -4.98
C GLY A 434 19.00 17.89 -5.80
N ASP A 435 19.98 17.22 -5.26
CA ASP A 435 20.75 16.20 -5.99
C ASP A 435 19.90 15.04 -6.54
N THR A 436 18.75 14.84 -5.96
CA THR A 436 17.80 13.77 -6.34
C THR A 436 16.45 14.32 -6.78
N ALA A 437 16.29 15.64 -6.88
CA ALA A 437 15.06 16.27 -7.35
C ALA A 437 14.73 15.89 -8.79
N LEU A 438 13.47 16.05 -9.17
CA LEU A 438 12.99 15.82 -10.55
C LEU A 438 13.72 16.70 -11.56
N PHE A 439 14.18 17.87 -11.14
CA PHE A 439 14.89 18.85 -11.96
C PHE A 439 16.23 19.20 -11.32
N PRO A 440 17.35 18.55 -11.70
CA PRO A 440 18.65 18.86 -11.15
C PRO A 440 19.10 20.29 -11.54
N ALA A 441 19.79 20.99 -10.60
CA ALA A 441 20.27 22.38 -10.74
C ALA A 441 20.98 22.66 -12.05
N ALA A 442 21.82 21.73 -12.45
CA ALA A 442 22.57 21.85 -13.70
C ALA A 442 21.70 21.87 -14.97
N ALA A 443 20.43 21.52 -14.87
CA ALA A 443 19.51 21.48 -16.00
C ALA A 443 18.62 22.72 -16.13
N MET A 444 18.63 23.62 -15.13
CA MET A 444 17.78 24.80 -15.11
C MET A 444 18.63 26.07 -15.26
N PRO A 445 18.49 26.83 -16.34
CA PRO A 445 19.20 28.10 -16.53
C PRO A 445 18.88 29.09 -15.39
N GLY A 446 19.92 29.71 -14.82
CA GLY A 446 19.78 30.65 -13.72
C GLY A 446 19.89 30.05 -12.33
N THR A 447 20.18 28.78 -12.25
CA THR A 447 20.39 28.07 -10.98
C THR A 447 21.88 27.75 -10.72
N GLU A 448 22.76 28.20 -11.58
CA GLU A 448 24.20 27.96 -11.49
C GLU A 448 24.74 28.52 -10.17
N GLY A 449 25.33 27.63 -9.38
CA GLY A 449 25.94 28.04 -8.10
C GLY A 449 24.99 27.99 -6.90
N LEU A 450 23.74 27.56 -7.07
CA LEU A 450 22.85 27.27 -5.95
C LEU A 450 23.27 25.96 -5.25
N THR A 451 23.02 25.92 -3.97
CA THR A 451 23.35 24.80 -3.09
C THR A 451 22.27 23.73 -3.12
N THR A 452 22.24 22.85 -2.15
CA THR A 452 21.49 21.59 -2.13
C THR A 452 20.00 21.67 -2.37
N TYR A 453 19.34 22.78 -2.18
CA TYR A 453 17.89 22.88 -2.41
C TYR A 453 17.50 23.84 -3.56
N GLY A 454 18.42 24.47 -4.26
CA GLY A 454 18.19 25.28 -5.45
C GLY A 454 16.86 26.07 -5.50
N SER A 455 16.38 26.32 -6.69
CA SER A 455 15.08 26.99 -6.86
C SER A 455 13.95 25.97 -6.92
N CYS A 456 12.82 26.30 -6.31
CA CYS A 456 11.59 25.57 -6.52
C CYS A 456 10.84 26.09 -7.76
N VAL A 457 10.16 25.19 -8.45
CA VAL A 457 9.27 25.54 -9.55
C VAL A 457 7.87 25.74 -8.97
N ARG A 458 7.22 26.83 -9.31
CA ARG A 458 5.82 27.05 -8.94
C ARG A 458 4.95 25.93 -9.49
N LEU A 459 4.03 25.43 -8.66
CA LEU A 459 3.21 24.28 -9.02
C LEU A 459 2.30 24.56 -10.22
N ASP A 460 1.78 25.79 -10.37
CA ASP A 460 0.97 26.19 -11.51
C ASP A 460 1.76 26.14 -12.83
N VAL A 461 3.03 26.56 -12.82
CA VAL A 461 3.93 26.46 -13.98
C VAL A 461 4.21 24.99 -14.28
N ALA A 462 4.54 24.19 -13.25
CA ALA A 462 4.75 22.76 -13.41
C ALA A 462 3.51 22.06 -13.96
N ALA A 463 2.32 22.40 -13.49
CA ALA A 463 1.05 21.87 -13.96
C ALA A 463 0.81 22.18 -15.45
N GLY A 464 1.12 23.37 -15.90
CA GLY A 464 0.99 23.77 -17.30
C GLY A 464 1.86 22.96 -18.26
N VAL A 465 2.98 22.44 -17.78
CA VAL A 465 3.88 21.56 -18.55
C VAL A 465 3.50 20.09 -18.41
N LEU A 466 3.25 19.66 -17.18
CA LEU A 466 2.98 18.24 -16.87
C LEU A 466 1.59 17.79 -17.33
N GLY A 467 0.59 18.65 -17.24
CA GLY A 467 -0.77 18.31 -17.63
C GLY A 467 -0.86 17.75 -19.05
N PRO A 468 -0.41 18.45 -20.09
CA PRO A 468 -0.40 17.93 -21.46
C PRO A 468 0.45 16.66 -21.64
N ILE A 469 1.57 16.55 -20.93
CA ILE A 469 2.46 15.37 -21.01
C ILE A 469 1.77 14.14 -20.42
N LEU A 470 1.14 14.29 -19.27
CA LEU A 470 0.45 13.21 -18.56
C LEU A 470 -0.98 13.01 -19.06
N LYS A 471 -1.49 13.91 -19.92
CA LYS A 471 -2.89 13.97 -20.36
C LYS A 471 -3.85 14.11 -19.17
N LEU A 472 -3.48 14.95 -18.24
CA LEU A 472 -4.27 15.30 -17.06
C LEU A 472 -4.75 16.75 -17.20
N ASP A 473 -5.98 17.01 -16.72
CA ASP A 473 -6.45 18.36 -16.49
C ASP A 473 -5.97 18.84 -15.12
N LEU A 474 -4.98 19.70 -15.13
CA LEU A 474 -4.39 20.35 -13.95
C LEU A 474 -4.70 21.86 -13.91
N SER A 475 -5.69 22.33 -14.66
CA SER A 475 -6.03 23.74 -14.79
C SER A 475 -6.53 24.38 -13.49
N ASP A 476 -7.02 23.58 -12.56
CA ASP A 476 -7.46 24.02 -11.24
C ASP A 476 -6.30 24.27 -10.24
N ILE A 477 -5.05 23.98 -10.64
CA ILE A 477 -3.84 24.37 -9.90
C ILE A 477 -3.37 25.76 -10.36
N SER A 478 -4.23 26.66 -10.67
CA SER A 478 -3.83 28.01 -11.06
C SER A 478 -3.92 28.96 -9.86
N GLU A 479 -3.18 30.06 -9.93
CA GLU A 479 -3.24 31.12 -8.91
C GLU A 479 -4.64 31.71 -8.74
N THR A 480 -5.44 31.65 -9.80
CA THR A 480 -6.80 32.18 -9.82
C THR A 480 -7.84 31.17 -9.34
N HIS A 481 -7.51 29.90 -9.34
CA HIS A 481 -8.42 28.82 -8.99
C HIS A 481 -7.74 27.75 -8.14
N PRO A 482 -7.35 28.07 -6.91
CA PRO A 482 -6.75 27.06 -6.03
C PRO A 482 -7.78 25.97 -5.73
N ALA A 483 -7.35 24.72 -5.83
CA ALA A 483 -8.20 23.62 -5.47
C ALA A 483 -8.50 23.63 -3.96
N CYS A 484 -9.76 23.55 -3.57
CA CYS A 484 -10.17 23.62 -2.15
C CYS A 484 -9.47 22.59 -1.27
N GLN A 485 -9.15 21.43 -1.84
CA GLN A 485 -8.49 20.32 -1.13
C GLN A 485 -7.03 20.62 -0.80
N THR A 486 -6.43 21.62 -1.42
CA THR A 486 -5.04 22.03 -1.15
C THR A 486 -4.96 23.18 -0.17
N THR A 487 -6.06 23.90 0.04
CA THR A 487 -6.13 25.08 0.92
C THR A 487 -6.56 24.75 2.34
N ARG A 488 -6.82 23.49 2.63
CA ARG A 488 -7.19 23.02 3.97
C ARG A 488 -6.84 21.54 4.14
N THR A 489 -6.81 21.09 5.39
CA THR A 489 -6.70 19.68 5.76
C THR A 489 -7.38 19.42 7.10
N THR A 490 -7.48 18.18 7.51
CA THR A 490 -8.15 17.76 8.75
C THR A 490 -7.19 17.03 9.69
N LEU A 491 -7.25 17.36 10.96
CA LEU A 491 -6.56 16.68 12.06
C LEU A 491 -7.55 16.05 13.01
N SER A 492 -7.22 14.88 13.52
CA SER A 492 -7.98 14.23 14.59
C SER A 492 -7.05 13.76 15.71
N ALA A 493 -7.45 14.00 16.93
CA ALA A 493 -6.82 13.45 18.13
C ALA A 493 -7.79 12.46 18.79
N LEU A 494 -7.38 11.21 18.94
CA LEU A 494 -8.19 10.14 19.53
C LEU A 494 -7.54 9.65 20.81
N ARG A 495 -8.26 9.77 21.93
CA ARG A 495 -7.87 9.22 23.21
C ARG A 495 -8.34 7.78 23.36
N LEU A 496 -7.42 6.89 23.71
CA LEU A 496 -7.69 5.50 24.11
C LEU A 496 -7.12 5.26 25.51
N GLY A 497 -7.90 5.56 26.54
CA GLY A 497 -7.42 5.49 27.93
C GLY A 497 -6.30 6.50 28.20
N ASP A 498 -5.09 5.96 28.44
CA ASP A 498 -3.88 6.77 28.67
C ASP A 498 -3.13 7.07 27.35
N TYR A 499 -3.50 6.45 26.26
CA TYR A 499 -2.90 6.67 24.94
C TYR A 499 -3.59 7.78 24.17
N LEU A 500 -2.81 8.50 23.39
CA LEU A 500 -3.27 9.54 22.49
C LEU A 500 -2.78 9.26 21.06
N ILE A 501 -3.71 9.06 20.15
CA ILE A 501 -3.45 8.91 18.73
C ILE A 501 -3.66 10.25 18.06
N GLN A 502 -2.64 10.75 17.36
CA GLN A 502 -2.72 11.99 16.57
C GLN A 502 -2.53 11.67 15.09
N THR A 503 -3.53 12.03 14.27
CA THR A 503 -3.43 11.88 12.80
C THR A 503 -2.63 13.01 12.20
N MET A 504 -1.86 12.68 11.16
CA MET A 504 -1.10 13.63 10.36
C MET A 504 -1.51 13.44 8.88
N PRO A 505 -1.89 14.52 8.21
CA PRO A 505 -2.49 14.46 6.86
C PRO A 505 -1.45 14.45 5.76
N GLY A 506 -0.53 13.51 5.75
CA GLY A 506 0.51 13.40 4.75
C GLY A 506 1.54 12.34 5.08
N GLU A 507 2.61 12.32 4.31
CA GLU A 507 3.74 11.41 4.47
C GLU A 507 4.65 11.93 5.58
N LEU A 508 4.38 11.46 6.80
CA LEU A 508 5.06 11.92 8.02
C LEU A 508 6.49 11.39 8.09
N SER A 509 7.48 12.29 8.22
CA SER A 509 8.88 11.93 8.47
C SER A 509 9.14 11.63 9.94
N VAL A 510 10.21 10.88 10.21
CA VAL A 510 10.57 10.50 11.59
C VAL A 510 10.93 11.70 12.44
N LEU A 511 11.65 12.68 11.89
CA LEU A 511 12.03 13.90 12.62
C LEU A 511 10.82 14.74 13.01
N LEU A 512 9.83 14.82 12.16
CA LEU A 512 8.60 15.54 12.44
C LEU A 512 7.70 14.78 13.42
N ALA A 513 7.65 13.45 13.33
CA ALA A 513 6.95 12.61 14.31
C ALA A 513 7.52 12.79 15.73
N ASP A 514 8.83 12.96 15.86
CA ASP A 514 9.45 13.24 17.15
C ASP A 514 9.06 14.61 17.70
N LYS A 515 8.98 15.64 16.85
CA LYS A 515 8.45 16.95 17.25
C LYS A 515 7.01 16.84 17.75
N LEU A 516 6.18 16.06 17.04
CA LEU A 516 4.80 15.82 17.46
C LEU A 516 4.73 15.11 18.81
N ARG A 517 5.52 14.07 19.02
CA ARG A 517 5.58 13.32 20.30
C ARG A 517 6.08 14.21 21.44
N ALA A 518 7.05 15.08 21.17
CA ALA A 518 7.57 16.02 22.16
C ALA A 518 6.56 17.10 22.56
N ALA A 519 5.64 17.46 21.67
CA ALA A 519 4.58 18.43 21.91
C ALA A 519 3.32 17.83 22.56
N SER A 520 3.28 16.52 22.74
CA SER A 520 2.10 15.81 23.27
C SER A 520 1.85 16.10 24.74
N PRO A 521 0.59 16.15 25.18
CA PRO A 521 0.23 16.28 26.60
C PRO A 521 0.46 14.99 27.41
N VAL A 522 0.72 13.87 26.74
CA VAL A 522 1.14 12.60 27.34
C VAL A 522 2.58 12.29 26.96
N ASP A 523 3.22 11.35 27.62
CA ASP A 523 4.59 10.99 27.29
C ASP A 523 4.71 10.34 25.89
N SER A 524 5.94 10.27 25.38
CA SER A 524 6.18 9.79 24.03
C SER A 524 5.86 8.30 23.82
N ALA A 525 5.82 7.49 24.88
CA ALA A 525 5.45 6.08 24.79
C ALA A 525 3.93 5.88 24.66
N HIS A 526 3.16 6.85 25.15
CA HIS A 526 1.70 6.86 25.05
C HIS A 526 1.19 7.75 23.90
N THR A 527 2.09 8.40 23.14
CA THR A 527 1.74 9.20 21.97
C THR A 527 1.96 8.40 20.71
N ILE A 528 0.89 8.13 19.98
CA ILE A 528 0.89 7.38 18.70
C ILE A 528 0.70 8.38 17.57
N ALA A 529 1.74 8.61 16.80
CA ALA A 529 1.68 9.41 15.58
C ALA A 529 1.20 8.53 14.42
N VAL A 530 0.17 8.96 13.71
CA VAL A 530 -0.42 8.25 12.58
C VAL A 530 -0.38 9.14 11.35
N GLY A 531 0.50 8.81 10.42
CA GLY A 531 0.59 9.48 9.11
C GLY A 531 -0.51 9.05 8.14
N TYR A 532 -0.52 9.59 6.94
CA TYR A 532 -1.41 9.19 5.83
C TYR A 532 -2.89 9.15 6.22
N SER A 533 -3.33 10.10 7.05
CA SER A 533 -4.65 10.02 7.67
C SER A 533 -5.42 11.33 7.53
N GLN A 534 -6.73 11.23 7.32
CA GLN A 534 -7.71 12.32 7.22
C GLN A 534 -7.59 13.20 5.96
N GLY A 535 -6.42 13.42 5.42
CA GLY A 535 -6.11 14.21 4.23
C GLY A 535 -4.69 13.92 3.74
N HIS A 536 -4.25 14.66 2.71
CA HIS A 536 -2.90 14.49 2.20
C HIS A 536 -2.35 15.79 1.63
N VAL A 537 -1.25 16.26 2.21
CA VAL A 537 -0.58 17.51 1.85
C VAL A 537 0.83 17.28 1.24
N GLY A 538 1.13 16.05 0.84
CA GLY A 538 2.46 15.64 0.41
C GLY A 538 3.34 15.17 1.55
N TYR A 539 4.66 15.29 1.36
CA TYR A 539 5.64 14.94 2.40
C TYR A 539 5.64 15.97 3.52
N MET A 540 5.73 15.46 4.74
CA MET A 540 5.73 16.26 5.95
C MET A 540 7.11 16.21 6.59
N LEU A 541 7.92 17.23 6.35
CA LEU A 541 9.31 17.36 6.77
C LEU A 541 9.47 18.51 7.76
N THR A 542 10.54 18.50 8.58
CA THR A 542 10.95 19.70 9.30
C THR A 542 11.54 20.70 8.32
N PRO A 543 11.54 22.02 8.62
CA PRO A 543 12.18 23.00 7.74
C PRO A 543 13.65 22.69 7.43
N GLU A 544 14.38 22.22 8.43
CA GLU A 544 15.79 21.88 8.29
C GLU A 544 16.00 20.68 7.34
N ASP A 545 15.14 19.69 7.45
CA ASP A 545 15.16 18.51 6.59
C ASP A 545 14.74 18.88 5.15
N TRP A 546 13.70 19.68 5.01
CA TRP A 546 13.22 20.14 3.71
C TRP A 546 14.30 20.93 2.95
N LEU A 547 15.06 21.80 3.64
CA LEU A 547 16.11 22.62 3.06
C LEU A 547 17.35 21.83 2.61
N LEU A 548 17.50 20.61 3.01
CA LEU A 548 18.57 19.72 2.50
C LEU A 548 18.25 19.18 1.10
N GLY A 549 17.04 19.34 0.62
CA GLY A 549 16.65 18.89 -0.71
C GLY A 549 16.29 17.40 -0.77
N GLY A 550 16.38 16.83 -1.95
CA GLY A 550 16.00 15.47 -2.23
C GLY A 550 14.64 15.36 -2.90
N TYR A 551 14.12 14.15 -2.99
CA TYR A 551 12.83 13.86 -3.64
C TYR A 551 11.65 14.37 -2.79
N GLU A 552 11.68 14.15 -1.50
CA GLU A 552 10.57 14.42 -0.59
C GLU A 552 10.16 15.89 -0.55
N PRO A 553 11.09 16.86 -0.47
CA PRO A 553 10.75 18.28 -0.56
C PRO A 553 10.03 18.66 -1.86
N SER A 554 10.32 17.95 -2.96
CA SER A 554 9.71 18.25 -4.26
C SER A 554 8.21 17.93 -4.34
N VAL A 555 7.66 17.23 -3.34
CA VAL A 555 6.24 16.90 -3.25
C VAL A 555 5.65 17.37 -1.92
N THR A 556 6.00 18.58 -1.49
CA THR A 556 5.42 19.28 -0.34
C THR A 556 4.65 20.49 -0.89
N PHE A 557 3.34 20.58 -0.64
CA PHE A 557 2.50 21.53 -1.38
C PHE A 557 2.71 22.97 -0.96
N TRP A 558 3.03 23.22 0.29
CA TRP A 558 3.18 24.55 0.86
C TRP A 558 4.60 24.82 1.40
N GLY A 559 5.58 23.99 0.99
CA GLY A 559 7.01 24.15 1.24
C GLY A 559 7.48 23.92 2.68
N PRO A 560 8.64 24.49 3.05
CA PRO A 560 9.38 24.06 4.25
C PRO A 560 8.68 24.29 5.58
N LEU A 561 7.75 25.26 5.69
CA LEU A 561 7.11 25.55 6.98
C LEU A 561 5.78 24.82 7.20
N GLU A 562 5.19 24.26 6.14
CA GLU A 562 3.86 23.62 6.16
C GLU A 562 3.73 22.58 7.26
N ALA A 563 4.61 21.61 7.25
CA ALA A 563 4.45 20.44 8.10
C ALA A 563 4.64 20.74 9.59
N GLU A 564 5.57 21.62 9.95
CA GLU A 564 5.74 22.05 11.33
C GLU A 564 4.56 22.94 11.79
N ALA A 565 4.01 23.76 10.89
CA ALA A 565 2.78 24.50 11.19
C ALA A 565 1.60 23.57 11.49
N ILE A 566 1.47 22.48 10.76
CA ILE A 566 0.46 21.46 11.03
C ILE A 566 0.74 20.76 12.38
N VAL A 567 1.99 20.47 12.72
CA VAL A 567 2.35 19.91 14.03
C VAL A 567 1.98 20.87 15.17
N GLU A 568 2.20 22.17 15.02
CA GLU A 568 1.78 23.16 16.03
C GLU A 568 0.26 23.18 16.21
N GLN A 569 -0.51 23.04 15.12
CA GLN A 569 -1.97 22.91 15.20
C GLN A 569 -2.39 21.58 15.86
N ALA A 570 -1.69 20.49 15.58
CA ALA A 570 -1.92 19.21 16.25
C ALA A 570 -1.61 19.30 17.75
N ALA A 571 -0.51 19.96 18.13
CA ALA A 571 -0.15 20.20 19.52
C ALA A 571 -1.21 21.00 20.28
N ALA A 572 -1.89 21.94 19.60
CA ALA A 572 -3.01 22.67 20.17
C ALA A 572 -4.30 21.82 20.26
N LEU A 573 -4.46 20.81 19.40
CA LEU A 573 -5.63 19.93 19.37
C LEU A 573 -5.54 18.80 20.40
N MET A 574 -4.37 18.18 20.54
CA MET A 574 -4.16 17.00 21.39
C MET A 574 -4.67 17.14 22.84
N PRO A 575 -4.41 18.27 23.56
CA PRO A 575 -4.91 18.44 24.92
C PRO A 575 -6.43 18.38 25.03
N LEU A 576 -7.15 18.79 23.97
CA LEU A 576 -8.62 18.78 23.97
C LEU A 576 -9.18 17.35 24.04
N ALA A 577 -8.50 16.38 23.42
CA ALA A 577 -8.90 14.98 23.49
C ALA A 577 -8.66 14.38 24.89
N MET A 578 -7.74 14.96 25.68
CA MET A 578 -7.43 14.52 27.04
C MET A 578 -8.27 15.20 28.11
N MET A 579 -9.08 16.18 27.75
CA MET A 579 -9.94 16.89 28.73
C MET A 579 -10.98 15.97 29.36
N PRO A 580 -11.29 16.12 30.65
CA PRO A 580 -12.32 15.32 31.31
C PRO A 580 -13.73 15.64 30.82
N VAL A 581 -13.93 16.78 30.18
CA VAL A 581 -15.20 17.20 29.59
C VAL A 581 -15.03 17.22 28.09
N ARG A 582 -15.90 16.49 27.44
CA ARG A 582 -15.86 16.29 26.01
C ARG A 582 -16.23 17.55 25.24
N MET A 583 -15.48 17.84 24.21
CA MET A 583 -15.84 18.79 23.18
C MET A 583 -16.95 18.19 22.31
N ASP A 584 -17.99 18.96 22.05
CA ASP A 584 -19.02 18.51 21.13
C ASP A 584 -18.51 18.61 19.68
N GLY A 585 -18.40 17.48 19.00
CA GLY A 585 -17.98 17.42 17.59
C GLY A 585 -18.97 18.09 16.62
N ALA A 586 -20.13 18.54 17.11
CA ALA A 586 -21.11 19.27 16.29
C ALA A 586 -20.61 20.62 15.79
N ALA A 587 -19.45 21.02 16.22
CA ALA A 587 -19.01 22.38 16.04
C ALA A 587 -17.86 22.54 15.05
N ASP A 588 -17.56 21.56 14.24
CA ASP A 588 -16.81 21.84 13.04
C ASP A 588 -17.74 22.56 12.05
N GLY A 589 -17.78 23.88 12.12
CA GLY A 589 -18.49 24.75 11.18
C GLY A 589 -17.80 24.81 9.81
N SER A 590 -16.79 23.95 9.57
CA SER A 590 -16.08 23.92 8.30
C SER A 590 -17.04 23.58 7.16
N THR A 591 -16.94 24.36 6.10
CA THR A 591 -17.65 24.05 4.86
C THR A 591 -17.06 22.74 4.31
N ARG A 592 -17.90 21.77 4.04
CA ARG A 592 -17.49 20.51 3.44
C ARG A 592 -16.86 20.76 2.08
N VAL A 593 -15.79 20.05 1.78
CA VAL A 593 -15.20 20.07 0.45
C VAL A 593 -16.19 19.43 -0.50
N VAL A 594 -16.74 20.23 -1.40
CA VAL A 594 -17.52 19.71 -2.52
C VAL A 594 -16.53 19.29 -3.59
N ALA A 595 -16.44 18.00 -3.86
CA ALA A 595 -15.67 17.53 -5.00
C ALA A 595 -16.24 18.17 -6.27
N PRO A 596 -15.38 18.66 -7.20
CA PRO A 596 -15.87 19.12 -8.51
C PRO A 596 -16.72 18.02 -9.13
N ALA A 597 -17.81 18.40 -9.77
CA ALA A 597 -18.61 17.44 -10.51
C ALA A 597 -17.75 16.88 -11.67
N VAL A 598 -17.28 15.66 -11.51
CA VAL A 598 -16.65 14.92 -12.59
C VAL A 598 -17.72 14.10 -13.26
N VAL A 599 -17.93 14.33 -14.50
CA VAL A 599 -18.84 13.53 -15.31
C VAL A 599 -18.09 12.28 -15.74
N ASP A 600 -18.46 11.17 -15.15
CA ASP A 600 -18.02 9.86 -15.62
C ASP A 600 -18.91 9.46 -16.80
N ASP A 601 -18.46 9.75 -17.98
CA ASP A 601 -19.18 9.45 -19.22
C ASP A 601 -18.58 8.29 -20.01
N PHE A 602 -17.72 7.51 -19.41
CA PHE A 602 -17.24 6.30 -20.08
C PHE A 602 -18.35 5.26 -20.16
N PRO A 603 -18.52 4.63 -21.33
CA PRO A 603 -19.60 3.69 -21.54
C PRO A 603 -19.40 2.41 -20.72
N VAL A 604 -20.47 1.91 -20.12
CA VAL A 604 -20.53 0.66 -19.36
C VAL A 604 -21.39 -0.34 -20.12
N ASP A 605 -20.87 -1.56 -20.29
CA ASP A 605 -21.63 -2.66 -20.88
C ASP A 605 -22.47 -3.34 -19.78
N ALA A 606 -23.67 -2.84 -19.53
CA ALA A 606 -24.55 -3.38 -18.49
C ALA A 606 -24.82 -4.88 -18.65
N VAL A 607 -24.80 -5.36 -19.90
CA VAL A 607 -24.88 -6.79 -20.25
C VAL A 607 -23.80 -7.09 -21.27
N ALA A 608 -22.69 -7.70 -20.84
CA ALA A 608 -21.63 -8.11 -21.75
C ALA A 608 -22.08 -9.24 -22.68
N ALA A 609 -21.54 -9.27 -23.90
CA ALA A 609 -22.06 -10.09 -25.00
C ALA A 609 -22.05 -11.60 -24.71
N ARG A 610 -20.95 -12.13 -24.16
CA ARG A 610 -20.79 -13.58 -23.93
C ARG A 610 -20.54 -13.94 -22.47
N ARG A 611 -20.99 -13.10 -21.53
CA ARG A 611 -20.77 -13.31 -20.09
C ARG A 611 -21.22 -14.70 -19.66
N GLY A 612 -20.47 -15.31 -18.74
CA GLY A 612 -20.75 -16.65 -18.23
C GLY A 612 -20.39 -17.77 -19.20
N THR A 613 -19.55 -17.51 -20.23
CA THR A 613 -19.12 -18.53 -21.18
C THR A 613 -17.60 -18.65 -21.27
N VAL A 614 -17.15 -19.81 -21.71
CA VAL A 614 -15.71 -20.11 -21.89
C VAL A 614 -15.30 -19.87 -23.34
N PRO A 615 -14.22 -19.13 -23.63
CA PRO A 615 -13.75 -18.94 -24.98
C PRO A 615 -13.16 -20.22 -25.55
N ALA A 616 -13.47 -20.50 -26.83
CA ALA A 616 -12.87 -21.63 -27.56
C ALA A 616 -11.36 -21.46 -27.78
N VAL A 617 -10.91 -20.20 -27.88
CA VAL A 617 -9.50 -19.80 -28.00
C VAL A 617 -9.26 -18.68 -27.03
N VAL A 618 -8.17 -18.75 -26.27
CA VAL A 618 -7.79 -17.68 -25.34
C VAL A 618 -7.46 -16.42 -26.12
N PRO A 619 -8.16 -15.29 -25.86
CA PRO A 619 -7.93 -14.04 -26.58
C PRO A 619 -6.50 -13.53 -26.44
N ALA A 620 -5.99 -12.93 -27.53
CA ALA A 620 -4.61 -12.47 -27.64
C ALA A 620 -4.33 -11.29 -26.68
N GLU A 621 -5.36 -10.55 -26.33
CA GLU A 621 -5.32 -9.37 -25.48
C GLU A 621 -5.10 -9.70 -24.01
N LEU A 622 -5.35 -10.94 -23.61
CA LEU A 622 -5.16 -11.35 -22.21
C LEU A 622 -3.66 -11.42 -21.88
N TRP A 623 -3.25 -10.55 -20.99
CA TRP A 623 -1.94 -10.61 -20.36
C TRP A 623 -2.03 -11.34 -19.01
N MET A 624 -1.09 -12.24 -18.76
CA MET A 624 -0.92 -12.89 -17.47
C MET A 624 0.58 -12.96 -17.14
N ARG A 625 0.91 -12.87 -15.86
CA ARG A 625 2.30 -12.84 -15.38
C ARG A 625 3.09 -14.09 -15.79
N ALA A 626 2.46 -15.25 -15.73
CA ALA A 626 3.06 -16.52 -16.16
C ALA A 626 2.98 -16.77 -17.66
N GLY A 627 2.49 -15.79 -18.42
CA GLY A 627 2.18 -15.94 -19.82
C GLY A 627 0.75 -16.40 -20.09
N ARG A 628 0.24 -16.07 -21.29
CA ARG A 628 -1.11 -16.44 -21.73
C ARG A 628 -1.23 -17.97 -21.84
N PRO A 629 -2.25 -18.60 -21.21
CA PRO A 629 -2.42 -20.03 -21.27
C PRO A 629 -2.83 -20.48 -22.67
N ALA A 630 -2.44 -21.71 -23.05
CA ALA A 630 -2.78 -22.29 -24.34
C ALA A 630 -4.26 -22.68 -24.45
N ALA A 631 -4.91 -22.97 -23.34
CA ALA A 631 -6.32 -23.34 -23.26
C ALA A 631 -7.06 -22.52 -22.19
N ALA A 632 -8.37 -22.33 -22.37
CA ALA A 632 -9.19 -21.60 -21.43
C ALA A 632 -9.52 -22.40 -20.16
N GLN A 633 -9.55 -23.73 -20.27
CA GLN A 633 -9.75 -24.61 -19.13
C GLN A 633 -8.42 -24.99 -18.46
N PRO A 634 -8.41 -25.30 -17.14
CA PRO A 634 -7.24 -25.80 -16.46
C PRO A 634 -6.69 -27.08 -17.10
N ALA A 635 -5.37 -27.26 -17.03
CA ALA A 635 -4.78 -28.55 -17.38
C ALA A 635 -5.33 -29.64 -16.44
N ALA A 636 -5.63 -30.82 -16.94
CA ALA A 636 -6.22 -31.91 -16.16
C ALA A 636 -5.39 -32.33 -14.94
N GLN A 637 -4.08 -32.09 -14.97
CA GLN A 637 -3.16 -32.31 -13.87
C GLN A 637 -2.29 -31.07 -13.66
N VAL A 638 -2.19 -30.65 -12.41
CA VAL A 638 -1.39 -29.49 -11.97
C VAL A 638 -0.39 -29.98 -10.91
N PRO A 639 0.89 -30.06 -11.25
CA PRO A 639 1.89 -30.47 -10.28
C PRO A 639 1.97 -29.50 -9.10
N ARG A 640 1.98 -30.01 -7.88
CA ARG A 640 2.17 -29.22 -6.68
C ARG A 640 3.47 -28.42 -6.80
N VAL A 641 3.47 -27.17 -6.35
CA VAL A 641 4.61 -26.27 -6.32
C VAL A 641 5.00 -25.68 -7.70
N SER A 642 5.09 -26.49 -8.74
CA SER A 642 5.57 -26.06 -10.06
C SER A 642 4.47 -25.74 -11.06
N GLY A 643 3.29 -26.32 -10.90
CA GLY A 643 2.18 -26.14 -11.83
C GLY A 643 1.37 -24.88 -11.57
N LEU A 644 0.68 -24.42 -12.61
CA LEU A 644 -0.29 -23.35 -12.55
C LEU A 644 -1.63 -23.88 -13.06
N ALA A 645 -2.69 -23.72 -12.27
CA ALA A 645 -4.06 -23.87 -12.75
C ALA A 645 -4.55 -22.52 -13.25
N THR A 646 -5.04 -22.48 -14.48
CA THR A 646 -5.57 -21.25 -15.09
C THR A 646 -6.95 -21.52 -15.66
N PHE A 647 -7.86 -20.56 -15.51
CA PHE A 647 -9.19 -20.61 -16.09
C PHE A 647 -9.52 -19.26 -16.73
N VAL A 648 -10.03 -19.27 -17.96
CA VAL A 648 -10.35 -18.06 -18.74
C VAL A 648 -11.81 -18.09 -19.13
N TRP A 649 -12.51 -16.97 -19.01
CA TRP A 649 -13.92 -16.84 -19.33
C TRP A 649 -14.27 -15.44 -19.85
N TYR A 650 -15.44 -15.31 -20.45
CA TYR A 650 -16.08 -14.03 -20.71
C TYR A 650 -16.98 -13.68 -19.52
N GLY A 651 -16.78 -12.50 -18.96
CA GLY A 651 -17.50 -12.03 -17.78
C GLY A 651 -18.18 -10.71 -17.99
N ASP A 652 -18.56 -10.08 -16.88
CA ASP A 652 -19.15 -8.75 -16.86
C ASP A 652 -18.12 -7.66 -17.14
N ASP A 653 -18.59 -6.49 -17.58
CA ASP A 653 -17.80 -5.26 -17.53
C ASP A 653 -17.35 -5.01 -16.08
N PRO A 654 -16.07 -4.70 -15.83
CA PRO A 654 -15.59 -4.44 -14.47
C PRO A 654 -16.37 -3.35 -13.73
N ALA A 655 -16.92 -2.37 -14.44
CA ALA A 655 -17.77 -1.33 -13.86
C ALA A 655 -19.14 -1.85 -13.38
N VAL A 656 -19.57 -3.00 -13.91
CA VAL A 656 -20.77 -3.69 -13.43
C VAL A 656 -20.46 -4.55 -12.23
N LYS A 657 -19.47 -5.45 -12.37
CA LYS A 657 -19.03 -6.33 -11.28
C LYS A 657 -17.69 -6.98 -11.54
N THR A 658 -16.78 -6.87 -10.58
CA THR A 658 -15.61 -7.74 -10.52
C THR A 658 -16.06 -9.14 -10.06
N PRO A 659 -15.73 -10.23 -10.80
CA PRO A 659 -16.18 -11.56 -10.43
C PRO A 659 -15.62 -11.99 -9.07
N VAL A 660 -16.40 -12.80 -8.36
CA VAL A 660 -15.97 -13.51 -7.15
C VAL A 660 -15.53 -14.92 -7.56
N ILE A 661 -14.32 -15.30 -7.17
CA ILE A 661 -13.75 -16.61 -7.50
C ILE A 661 -13.56 -17.39 -6.21
N THR A 662 -14.03 -18.63 -6.22
CA THR A 662 -13.81 -19.61 -5.15
C THR A 662 -13.05 -20.80 -5.72
N LEU A 663 -11.97 -21.20 -5.06
CA LEU A 663 -11.35 -22.50 -5.28
C LEU A 663 -12.12 -23.55 -4.49
N GLU A 664 -12.59 -24.58 -5.17
CA GLU A 664 -13.31 -25.69 -4.55
C GLU A 664 -12.54 -27.00 -4.67
N SER A 665 -12.70 -27.88 -3.69
CA SER A 665 -12.17 -29.25 -3.73
C SER A 665 -13.27 -30.29 -3.43
N ASP A 666 -13.12 -31.53 -3.89
CA ASP A 666 -14.03 -32.63 -3.64
C ASP A 666 -13.53 -33.59 -2.52
N ALA A 667 -12.56 -33.16 -1.74
CA ALA A 667 -11.91 -33.99 -0.71
C ALA A 667 -12.91 -34.62 0.29
N SER A 668 -14.08 -34.03 0.46
CA SER A 668 -15.17 -34.55 1.31
C SER A 668 -16.19 -35.43 0.57
N GLY A 669 -15.99 -35.71 -0.71
CA GLY A 669 -16.95 -36.40 -1.59
C GLY A 669 -18.02 -35.47 -2.17
N SER A 670 -17.88 -34.17 -1.94
CA SER A 670 -18.69 -33.09 -2.56
C SER A 670 -17.84 -31.83 -2.71
N TRP A 671 -18.15 -31.04 -3.73
CA TRP A 671 -17.46 -29.79 -3.98
C TRP A 671 -17.74 -28.78 -2.86
N ALA A 672 -16.68 -28.30 -2.22
CA ALA A 672 -16.75 -27.30 -1.17
C ALA A 672 -15.59 -26.31 -1.29
N PRO A 673 -15.76 -25.06 -0.84
CA PRO A 673 -14.68 -24.07 -0.81
C PRO A 673 -13.47 -24.59 -0.04
N VAL A 674 -12.29 -24.38 -0.57
CA VAL A 674 -11.02 -24.63 0.12
C VAL A 674 -10.84 -23.55 1.17
N VAL A 675 -10.69 -23.95 2.42
CA VAL A 675 -10.43 -23.04 3.54
C VAL A 675 -9.09 -23.35 4.18
N ARG A 676 -8.45 -22.33 4.70
CA ARG A 676 -7.19 -22.41 5.44
C ARG A 676 -7.45 -22.82 6.89
N ALA A 677 -6.38 -23.08 7.64
CA ALA A 677 -6.46 -23.38 9.07
C ALA A 677 -7.12 -22.26 9.89
N SER A 678 -6.94 -21.00 9.47
CA SER A 678 -7.62 -19.83 10.04
C SER A 678 -9.13 -19.78 9.78
N GLY A 679 -9.70 -20.73 9.03
CA GLY A 679 -11.10 -20.70 8.59
C GLY A 679 -11.37 -19.74 7.43
N ARG A 680 -10.36 -19.04 6.91
CA ARG A 680 -10.48 -18.13 5.75
C ARG A 680 -10.51 -18.94 4.46
N PRO A 681 -11.37 -18.59 3.50
CA PRO A 681 -11.34 -19.23 2.19
C PRO A 681 -10.06 -18.86 1.45
N VAL A 682 -9.60 -19.75 0.59
CA VAL A 682 -8.60 -19.45 -0.42
C VAL A 682 -9.18 -18.39 -1.37
N SER A 683 -8.54 -17.25 -1.46
CA SER A 683 -9.07 -16.08 -2.16
C SER A 683 -7.94 -15.19 -2.70
N ASP A 684 -8.19 -13.89 -2.77
CA ASP A 684 -7.20 -12.91 -3.26
C ASP A 684 -5.84 -13.09 -2.57
N GLY A 685 -4.79 -13.01 -3.35
CA GLY A 685 -3.41 -13.28 -2.95
C GLY A 685 -2.98 -14.75 -3.15
N ASP A 686 -3.89 -15.71 -3.07
CA ASP A 686 -3.66 -17.08 -3.54
C ASP A 686 -4.10 -17.25 -4.99
N LEU A 687 -5.24 -16.63 -5.32
CA LEU A 687 -5.80 -16.53 -6.65
C LEU A 687 -5.44 -15.16 -7.21
N ILE A 688 -4.80 -15.13 -8.36
CA ILE A 688 -4.56 -13.87 -9.10
C ILE A 688 -5.63 -13.75 -10.18
N LEU A 689 -6.36 -12.65 -10.13
CA LEU A 689 -7.37 -12.30 -11.12
C LEU A 689 -6.77 -11.43 -12.20
N TYR A 690 -7.05 -11.74 -13.45
CA TYR A 690 -6.64 -10.96 -14.62
C TYR A 690 -7.84 -10.51 -15.43
N TYR A 691 -7.67 -9.37 -16.10
CA TYR A 691 -8.66 -8.80 -16.98
C TYR A 691 -8.00 -8.21 -18.22
N ALA A 692 -8.53 -8.55 -19.39
CA ALA A 692 -8.14 -7.91 -20.63
C ALA A 692 -9.07 -6.72 -20.89
N PRO A 693 -8.57 -5.48 -20.88
CA PRO A 693 -9.38 -4.30 -21.11
C PRO A 693 -10.05 -4.30 -22.47
N ALA A 694 -11.33 -3.93 -22.51
CA ALA A 694 -12.05 -3.74 -23.76
C ALA A 694 -11.44 -2.58 -24.57
N PRO A 695 -11.53 -2.59 -25.91
CA PRO A 695 -11.05 -1.49 -26.73
C PRO A 695 -11.71 -0.15 -26.36
N LEU A 696 -10.99 0.95 -26.55
CA LEU A 696 -11.50 2.32 -26.32
C LEU A 696 -12.74 2.66 -27.15
N ILE A 697 -12.73 2.21 -28.40
CA ILE A 697 -13.85 2.44 -29.32
C ILE A 697 -14.78 1.24 -29.17
N ARG A 698 -15.94 1.47 -28.56
CA ARG A 698 -16.96 0.47 -28.43
C ARG A 698 -17.84 0.48 -29.67
N ALA A 699 -18.10 -0.71 -30.21
CA ALA A 699 -19.11 -0.88 -31.23
C ALA A 699 -20.51 -0.62 -30.62
N ALA A 700 -21.52 -0.52 -31.46
CA ALA A 700 -22.90 -0.34 -31.00
C ALA A 700 -23.43 -1.49 -30.13
N ASN A 701 -22.79 -2.64 -30.17
CA ASN A 701 -23.15 -3.83 -29.38
C ASN A 701 -22.23 -3.96 -28.14
N PRO A 702 -22.73 -4.62 -27.07
CA PRO A 702 -21.94 -4.94 -25.90
C PRO A 702 -20.64 -5.66 -26.28
N GLN A 703 -19.55 -5.29 -25.57
CA GLN A 703 -18.22 -5.88 -25.80
C GLN A 703 -18.06 -7.18 -25.02
N ASP A 704 -17.13 -8.00 -25.44
CA ASP A 704 -16.66 -9.13 -24.67
C ASP A 704 -15.63 -8.65 -23.64
N HIS A 705 -15.82 -9.03 -22.39
CA HIS A 705 -14.90 -8.77 -21.30
C HIS A 705 -14.23 -10.07 -20.90
N VAL A 706 -12.93 -10.15 -21.09
CA VAL A 706 -12.15 -11.37 -20.86
C VAL A 706 -11.54 -11.32 -19.47
N TRP A 707 -11.80 -12.35 -18.71
CA TRP A 707 -11.27 -12.55 -17.38
C TRP A 707 -10.49 -13.86 -17.31
N ALA A 708 -9.54 -13.91 -16.39
CA ALA A 708 -8.83 -15.14 -16.07
C ALA A 708 -8.48 -15.19 -14.59
N VAL A 709 -8.37 -16.40 -14.07
CA VAL A 709 -7.79 -16.66 -12.75
C VAL A 709 -6.60 -17.57 -12.89
N GLU A 710 -5.63 -17.36 -12.03
CA GLU A 710 -4.44 -18.19 -11.90
C GLU A 710 -4.26 -18.61 -10.44
N TRP A 711 -3.96 -19.86 -10.23
CA TRP A 711 -3.61 -20.41 -8.94
C TRP A 711 -2.39 -21.32 -9.05
N GLN A 712 -1.45 -21.15 -8.14
CA GLN A 712 -0.32 -22.06 -7.95
C GLN A 712 -0.51 -22.84 -6.65
N PRO A 713 -0.53 -24.19 -6.68
CA PRO A 713 -0.72 -25.00 -5.48
C PRO A 713 0.56 -25.04 -4.64
N VAL A 714 0.82 -23.95 -3.92
CA VAL A 714 1.96 -23.77 -3.03
C VAL A 714 1.48 -23.65 -1.57
N PRO A 715 2.30 -23.97 -0.57
CA PRO A 715 2.00 -23.69 0.81
C PRO A 715 1.74 -22.20 1.04
N TRP A 716 0.85 -21.87 1.95
CA TRP A 716 0.57 -20.48 2.32
C TRP A 716 1.64 -19.99 3.30
N LEU A 717 2.34 -18.94 2.91
CA LEU A 717 3.46 -18.42 3.70
C LEU A 717 3.04 -17.88 5.08
N GLY A 718 1.82 -17.35 5.18
CA GLY A 718 1.29 -16.81 6.42
C GLY A 718 0.93 -17.87 7.47
N GLU A 719 0.71 -19.10 7.08
CA GLU A 719 0.32 -20.16 8.02
C GLU A 719 1.49 -20.61 8.88
N PRO A 720 1.21 -21.00 10.16
CA PRO A 720 2.23 -21.61 11.00
C PRO A 720 2.84 -22.84 10.33
N GLY A 721 4.14 -22.88 10.24
CA GLY A 721 4.83 -23.94 9.56
C GLY A 721 4.97 -23.81 8.05
N GLY A 722 4.64 -22.66 7.43
CA GLY A 722 4.73 -22.41 5.99
C GLY A 722 6.04 -22.84 5.32
N LEU A 723 6.54 -22.16 4.30
CA LEU A 723 7.70 -22.64 3.52
C LEU A 723 8.99 -22.88 4.31
N ASP A 724 9.20 -22.20 5.43
CA ASP A 724 10.41 -22.34 6.25
C ASP A 724 10.30 -23.42 7.32
N ALA A 725 9.11 -23.95 7.52
CA ALA A 725 8.90 -25.04 8.48
C ALA A 725 8.69 -26.36 7.74
N LEU A 726 9.20 -27.42 8.31
CA LEU A 726 8.97 -28.79 7.84
C LEU A 726 7.54 -29.28 8.20
N ASP A 727 6.66 -28.37 8.59
CA ASP A 727 5.31 -28.73 9.00
C ASP A 727 4.43 -29.04 7.79
N ARG A 728 4.01 -30.28 7.72
CA ARG A 728 3.18 -30.79 6.63
C ARG A 728 1.74 -30.28 6.66
N ARG A 729 1.31 -29.62 7.73
CA ARG A 729 -0.04 -29.05 7.85
C ARG A 729 -0.27 -27.89 6.86
N ALA A 730 0.77 -27.21 6.42
CA ALA A 730 0.69 -26.13 5.43
C ALA A 730 0.65 -26.61 3.97
N GLN A 731 0.64 -27.92 3.71
CA GLN A 731 0.66 -28.46 2.35
C GLN A 731 -0.70 -28.35 1.68
N VAL A 732 -0.69 -27.98 0.41
CA VAL A 732 -1.89 -28.11 -0.44
C VAL A 732 -2.20 -29.60 -0.61
N PRO A 733 -3.37 -30.09 -0.24
CA PRO A 733 -3.74 -31.48 -0.41
C PRO A 733 -3.73 -31.94 -1.87
N LEU A 734 -3.32 -33.17 -2.13
CA LEU A 734 -3.53 -33.82 -3.43
C LEU A 734 -5.00 -34.13 -3.60
N GLY A 735 -5.55 -34.02 -4.81
CA GLY A 735 -6.97 -34.28 -5.06
C GLY A 735 -7.53 -33.45 -6.20
N GLN A 736 -8.84 -33.48 -6.32
CA GLN A 736 -9.55 -32.76 -7.36
C GLN A 736 -9.94 -31.37 -6.89
N TYR A 737 -9.75 -30.40 -7.78
CA TYR A 737 -10.06 -28.98 -7.58
C TYR A 737 -10.82 -28.44 -8.78
N ARG A 738 -11.54 -27.33 -8.59
CA ARG A 738 -12.12 -26.54 -9.67
C ARG A 738 -12.23 -25.07 -9.26
N PHE A 739 -12.34 -24.18 -10.22
CA PHE A 739 -12.71 -22.81 -9.98
C PHE A 739 -14.22 -22.64 -10.10
N HIS A 740 -14.82 -21.92 -9.18
CA HIS A 740 -16.20 -21.47 -9.24
C HIS A 740 -16.22 -19.95 -9.29
N VAL A 741 -16.78 -19.40 -10.37
CA VAL A 741 -16.81 -17.96 -10.68
C VAL A 741 -18.25 -17.49 -10.62
N ILE A 742 -18.49 -16.41 -9.87
CA ILE A 742 -19.80 -15.80 -9.69
C ILE A 742 -19.75 -14.37 -10.22
N GLY A 743 -20.58 -14.08 -11.21
CA GLY A 743 -20.75 -12.76 -11.81
C GLY A 743 -22.11 -12.12 -11.47
N ALA A 744 -22.51 -11.12 -12.24
CA ALA A 744 -23.77 -10.41 -12.07
C ALA A 744 -24.95 -11.23 -12.63
N GLY A 745 -25.52 -12.10 -11.79
CA GLY A 745 -26.68 -12.93 -12.15
C GLY A 745 -26.34 -14.18 -12.98
N TRP A 746 -25.09 -14.64 -12.95
CA TRP A 746 -24.63 -15.89 -13.56
C TRP A 746 -23.53 -16.51 -12.70
N ASP A 747 -23.31 -17.81 -12.86
CA ASP A 747 -22.19 -18.54 -12.30
C ASP A 747 -21.61 -19.48 -13.33
N LEU A 748 -20.32 -19.84 -13.17
CA LEU A 748 -19.59 -20.69 -14.07
C LEU A 748 -18.56 -21.49 -13.29
N VAL A 749 -18.46 -22.77 -13.59
CA VAL A 749 -17.42 -23.64 -13.02
C VAL A 749 -16.44 -24.08 -14.11
N SER A 750 -15.16 -24.17 -13.76
CA SER A 750 -14.16 -24.74 -14.65
C SER A 750 -14.29 -26.27 -14.74
N ASP A 751 -13.65 -26.86 -15.74
CA ASP A 751 -13.38 -28.29 -15.71
C ASP A 751 -12.57 -28.63 -14.44
N PRO A 752 -12.82 -29.79 -13.81
CA PRO A 752 -12.04 -30.24 -12.67
C PRO A 752 -10.61 -30.60 -13.08
N PHE A 753 -9.67 -30.34 -12.18
CA PHE A 753 -8.25 -30.66 -12.36
C PHE A 753 -7.67 -31.29 -11.09
N ALA A 754 -6.73 -32.21 -11.27
CA ALA A 754 -6.06 -32.88 -10.16
C ALA A 754 -4.78 -32.11 -9.76
N VAL A 755 -4.66 -31.74 -8.49
CA VAL A 755 -3.35 -31.42 -7.93
C VAL A 755 -2.63 -32.71 -7.65
N VAL A 756 -1.47 -32.88 -8.31
CA VAL A 756 -0.64 -34.09 -8.22
C VAL A 756 0.72 -33.75 -7.59
N ALA A 757 1.40 -34.76 -7.05
CA ALA A 757 2.76 -34.59 -6.58
C ALA A 757 3.70 -34.20 -7.74
N ALA A 758 4.59 -33.23 -7.50
CA ALA A 758 5.64 -32.92 -8.44
C ALA A 758 6.83 -33.89 -8.24
N PRO A 759 7.37 -34.48 -9.29
CA PRO A 759 8.55 -35.33 -9.16
C PRO A 759 9.77 -34.52 -8.74
N LEU A 760 10.61 -35.10 -7.89
CA LEU A 760 11.92 -34.57 -7.55
C LEU A 760 12.99 -35.31 -8.34
N ALA A 761 13.81 -34.56 -9.08
CA ALA A 761 15.03 -35.09 -9.69
C ALA A 761 16.11 -35.17 -8.59
N VAL A 762 16.62 -36.36 -8.35
CA VAL A 762 17.65 -36.61 -7.33
C VAL A 762 18.89 -37.15 -8.03
N THR A 763 20.02 -36.43 -7.90
CA THR A 763 21.33 -36.90 -8.34
C THR A 763 22.21 -37.09 -7.11
N ALA A 764 22.89 -38.24 -7.05
CA ALA A 764 23.82 -38.51 -6.00
C ALA A 764 25.19 -38.87 -6.57
N THR A 765 26.24 -38.25 -6.04
CA THR A 765 27.62 -38.49 -6.46
C THR A 765 28.45 -38.81 -5.25
N ARG A 766 29.38 -39.74 -5.42
CA ARG A 766 30.27 -40.17 -4.35
C ARG A 766 31.73 -39.84 -4.69
N ALA A 767 32.43 -39.26 -3.75
CA ALA A 767 33.88 -39.01 -3.83
C ALA A 767 34.55 -39.47 -2.52
N GLY A 768 35.13 -40.65 -2.51
CA GLY A 768 35.65 -41.26 -1.31
C GLY A 768 34.57 -41.56 -0.26
N THR A 769 34.71 -40.94 0.92
CA THR A 769 33.70 -41.03 2.02
C THR A 769 32.58 -40.02 1.91
N MET A 770 32.74 -39.03 1.06
CA MET A 770 31.78 -37.97 0.85
C MET A 770 30.72 -38.38 -0.16
N VAL A 771 29.46 -38.17 0.15
CA VAL A 771 28.34 -38.33 -0.76
C VAL A 771 27.63 -36.96 -0.88
N THR A 772 27.59 -36.46 -2.09
CA THR A 772 26.84 -35.25 -2.42
C THR A 772 25.52 -35.63 -3.07
N ILE A 773 24.43 -35.12 -2.54
CA ILE A 773 23.08 -35.37 -3.04
C ILE A 773 22.50 -34.02 -3.45
N ASP A 774 22.23 -33.86 -4.74
CA ASP A 774 21.55 -32.71 -5.30
C ASP A 774 20.10 -33.07 -5.63
N VAL A 775 19.21 -32.24 -5.23
CA VAL A 775 17.78 -32.43 -5.39
C VAL A 775 17.19 -31.20 -6.11
N ALA A 776 16.34 -31.43 -7.10
CA ALA A 776 15.69 -30.40 -7.85
C ALA A 776 14.23 -30.80 -8.15
N LEU A 777 13.36 -29.84 -8.41
CA LEU A 777 12.08 -30.15 -9.05
C LEU A 777 12.35 -30.59 -10.50
N ASP A 778 11.68 -31.67 -10.90
CA ASP A 778 11.77 -32.14 -12.30
C ASP A 778 10.80 -31.39 -13.21
N ALA A 779 10.66 -30.12 -12.98
CA ALA A 779 9.87 -29.17 -13.77
C ALA A 779 10.26 -27.75 -13.45
N PRO A 780 10.02 -26.81 -14.37
CA PRO A 780 10.17 -25.38 -14.07
C PRO A 780 9.34 -24.99 -12.84
N ARG A 781 9.92 -24.21 -11.97
CA ARG A 781 9.24 -23.74 -10.79
C ARG A 781 8.29 -22.60 -11.13
N GLY A 782 7.09 -22.60 -10.56
CA GLY A 782 6.18 -21.49 -10.66
C GLY A 782 6.76 -20.25 -9.93
N TYR A 783 6.51 -19.08 -10.49
CA TYR A 783 7.11 -17.81 -10.05
C TYR A 783 6.84 -17.44 -8.57
N ARG A 784 5.74 -17.93 -7.97
CA ARG A 784 5.37 -17.57 -6.59
C ARG A 784 6.29 -18.16 -5.50
N LEU A 785 7.17 -19.08 -5.86
CA LEU A 785 8.14 -19.69 -4.94
C LEU A 785 9.56 -19.16 -5.10
N LEU A 786 9.75 -18.12 -5.88
CA LEU A 786 11.05 -17.51 -6.03
C LEU A 786 11.34 -16.62 -4.83
N ALA A 787 12.26 -17.07 -3.97
CA ALA A 787 12.76 -16.20 -2.92
C ALA A 787 13.55 -15.03 -3.55
N PRO A 788 13.46 -13.82 -2.98
CA PRO A 788 14.15 -12.64 -3.53
C PRO A 788 15.66 -12.84 -3.74
N THR A 789 16.30 -13.65 -2.91
CA THR A 789 17.74 -13.90 -2.94
C THR A 789 18.14 -15.14 -3.75
N GLN A 790 17.18 -15.85 -4.38
CA GLN A 790 17.48 -17.07 -5.12
C GLN A 790 17.42 -16.82 -6.63
N PRO A 791 18.36 -17.43 -7.41
CA PRO A 791 18.30 -17.38 -8.86
C PRO A 791 16.94 -17.88 -9.39
N SER A 792 16.38 -17.18 -10.37
CA SER A 792 15.02 -17.38 -10.90
C SER A 792 14.75 -18.80 -11.45
N ASN A 793 15.76 -19.54 -11.78
CA ASN A 793 15.66 -20.89 -12.37
C ASN A 793 15.98 -22.02 -11.40
N ARG A 794 16.19 -21.74 -10.10
CA ARG A 794 16.49 -22.80 -9.14
C ARG A 794 15.20 -23.41 -8.60
N PRO A 795 15.06 -24.71 -8.74
CA PRO A 795 14.01 -25.44 -8.03
C PRO A 795 14.30 -25.43 -6.53
N ILE A 796 13.26 -25.33 -5.71
CA ILE A 796 13.37 -25.58 -4.29
C ILE A 796 13.02 -27.04 -4.08
N PRO A 797 13.94 -27.80 -3.53
CA PRO A 797 13.64 -28.46 -2.30
C PRO A 797 14.58 -28.00 -1.20
N TYR A 798 14.28 -26.86 -0.68
CA TYR A 798 14.88 -26.35 0.53
C TYR A 798 14.37 -27.13 1.73
N SER A 799 15.28 -27.55 2.62
CA SER A 799 14.96 -28.39 3.79
C SER A 799 14.31 -29.73 3.45
N ALA A 800 14.52 -30.26 2.26
CA ALA A 800 14.03 -31.59 1.92
C ALA A 800 14.80 -32.66 2.71
N GLN A 801 14.06 -33.60 3.30
CA GLN A 801 14.63 -34.69 4.08
C GLN A 801 15.23 -35.75 3.14
N VAL A 802 16.46 -36.13 3.38
CA VAL A 802 17.21 -37.09 2.57
C VAL A 802 17.47 -38.36 3.35
N PHE A 803 17.06 -39.46 2.74
CA PHE A 803 17.21 -40.80 3.30
C PHE A 803 18.06 -41.65 2.38
N VAL A 804 18.94 -42.49 2.95
CA VAL A 804 19.80 -43.41 2.19
C VAL A 804 19.41 -44.85 2.47
N PHE A 805 19.63 -45.68 1.46
CA PHE A 805 19.40 -47.10 1.47
C PHE A 805 20.65 -47.84 0.99
N GLY A 806 20.89 -49.01 1.55
CA GLY A 806 22.07 -49.81 1.19
C GLY A 806 22.44 -50.81 2.26
N THR A 807 23.73 -51.08 2.41
CA THR A 807 24.27 -51.88 3.48
C THR A 807 25.39 -51.14 4.17
N ASP A 808 25.52 -51.33 5.48
CA ASP A 808 26.64 -50.77 6.23
C ASP A 808 27.97 -51.55 5.93
N ALA A 809 29.04 -51.14 6.57
CA ALA A 809 30.32 -51.79 6.36
C ALA A 809 30.40 -53.25 6.82
N ALA A 810 29.49 -53.69 7.70
CA ALA A 810 29.37 -55.06 8.18
C ALA A 810 28.40 -55.90 7.32
N GLY A 811 27.79 -55.29 6.26
CA GLY A 811 26.81 -55.94 5.38
C GLY A 811 25.38 -55.91 5.90
N ALA A 812 25.10 -55.24 7.01
CA ALA A 812 23.74 -55.09 7.53
C ALA A 812 22.93 -54.08 6.69
N PRO A 813 21.63 -54.32 6.44
CA PRO A 813 20.83 -53.44 5.60
C PRO A 813 20.59 -52.09 6.25
N ILE A 814 20.79 -51.03 5.49
CA ILE A 814 20.34 -49.65 5.78
C ILE A 814 18.98 -49.45 5.12
N THR A 815 17.90 -49.33 5.90
CA THR A 815 16.52 -49.33 5.44
C THR A 815 15.88 -47.95 5.52
N GLY A 816 16.61 -46.87 5.11
CA GLY A 816 16.14 -45.50 5.11
C GLY A 816 16.61 -44.70 6.30
N ALA A 817 17.91 -44.63 6.49
CA ALA A 817 18.52 -43.71 7.48
C ALA A 817 18.46 -42.28 6.95
N MET A 818 17.88 -41.39 7.73
CA MET A 818 17.91 -39.93 7.43
C MET A 818 19.33 -39.43 7.63
N VAL A 819 19.90 -38.83 6.60
CA VAL A 819 21.28 -38.34 6.61
C VAL A 819 21.39 -36.79 6.65
N GLY A 820 20.32 -36.10 6.47
CA GLY A 820 20.29 -34.66 6.54
C GLY A 820 19.09 -34.03 5.82
N VAL A 821 19.10 -32.73 5.74
CA VAL A 821 18.16 -31.93 4.95
C VAL A 821 18.93 -31.09 3.93
N THR A 822 18.32 -30.81 2.79
CA THR A 822 18.94 -29.98 1.76
C THR A 822 19.06 -28.52 2.22
N ASP A 823 20.14 -27.88 1.78
CA ASP A 823 20.36 -26.44 1.93
C ASP A 823 19.53 -25.63 0.92
N ALA A 824 19.74 -24.30 0.93
CA ALA A 824 19.08 -23.37 -0.01
C ALA A 824 19.41 -23.63 -1.49
N ALA A 825 20.46 -24.41 -1.77
CA ALA A 825 20.82 -24.85 -3.11
C ALA A 825 20.20 -26.20 -3.50
N GLY A 826 19.39 -26.81 -2.63
CA GLY A 826 18.85 -28.15 -2.83
C GLY A 826 19.89 -29.26 -2.62
N ARG A 827 20.96 -28.99 -1.84
CA ARG A 827 22.10 -29.90 -1.71
C ARG A 827 22.29 -30.35 -0.27
N VAL A 828 22.66 -31.61 -0.11
CA VAL A 828 23.22 -32.15 1.13
C VAL A 828 24.51 -32.86 0.85
N VAL A 829 25.51 -32.66 1.72
CA VAL A 829 26.80 -33.34 1.64
C VAL A 829 26.98 -34.13 2.94
N VAL A 830 27.21 -35.41 2.83
CA VAL A 830 27.33 -36.33 3.96
C VAL A 830 28.71 -36.99 3.92
N ASP A 831 29.42 -36.88 5.02
CA ASP A 831 30.68 -37.65 5.21
C ASP A 831 30.38 -38.93 6.00
N PHE A 832 30.55 -40.07 5.35
CA PHE A 832 30.35 -41.37 5.99
C PHE A 832 31.60 -41.89 6.73
N GLY A 833 32.68 -41.10 6.78
CA GLY A 833 33.88 -41.46 7.50
C GLY A 833 34.70 -42.56 6.82
N ALA A 834 35.67 -43.10 7.54
CA ALA A 834 36.64 -44.04 7.02
C ALA A 834 36.05 -45.38 6.54
N VAL A 835 34.86 -45.76 7.02
CA VAL A 835 34.15 -46.98 6.64
C VAL A 835 32.83 -46.61 5.99
N ALA A 836 32.89 -46.30 4.75
CA ALA A 836 31.68 -45.84 4.02
C ALA A 836 30.79 -47.05 3.68
N PRO A 837 29.44 -46.92 3.90
CA PRO A 837 28.50 -47.96 3.53
C PRO A 837 28.41 -48.16 2.01
N THR A 838 27.99 -49.31 1.59
CA THR A 838 27.59 -49.52 0.18
C THR A 838 26.18 -49.04 0.01
N LEU A 839 26.03 -47.83 -0.56
CA LEU A 839 24.73 -47.25 -0.80
C LEU A 839 24.13 -47.71 -2.13
N ALA A 840 22.87 -48.12 -2.12
CA ALA A 840 22.13 -48.56 -3.28
C ALA A 840 21.20 -47.48 -3.84
N GLY A 841 20.78 -46.54 -2.99
CA GLY A 841 19.86 -45.49 -3.42
C GLY A 841 19.63 -44.41 -2.38
N VAL A 842 19.02 -43.35 -2.83
CA VAL A 842 18.60 -42.19 -2.04
C VAL A 842 17.11 -41.97 -2.25
N ARG A 843 16.41 -41.64 -1.22
CA ARG A 843 15.03 -41.10 -1.30
C ARG A 843 15.00 -39.71 -0.65
N VAL A 844 14.26 -38.84 -1.25
CA VAL A 844 14.06 -37.48 -0.77
C VAL A 844 12.58 -37.18 -0.61
N ASN A 845 12.23 -36.59 0.51
CA ASN A 845 10.89 -36.00 0.72
C ASN A 845 11.08 -34.50 0.95
N ASP A 846 10.46 -33.69 0.11
CA ASP A 846 10.43 -32.24 0.39
C ASP A 846 9.40 -31.91 1.47
N ASN A 847 9.46 -30.67 1.96
CA ASN A 847 8.55 -30.23 3.02
C ASN A 847 7.12 -29.92 2.52
N VAL A 848 6.87 -30.01 1.22
CA VAL A 848 5.53 -29.85 0.61
C VAL A 848 4.94 -31.18 0.11
N GLY A 849 5.57 -32.31 0.42
CA GLY A 849 5.06 -33.65 0.17
C GLY A 849 5.39 -34.25 -1.19
N ASN A 850 6.31 -33.66 -1.94
CA ASN A 850 6.85 -34.28 -3.13
C ASN A 850 7.95 -35.30 -2.75
N VAL A 851 8.13 -36.30 -3.58
CA VAL A 851 9.09 -37.37 -3.35
C VAL A 851 9.96 -37.58 -4.58
N GLY A 852 11.21 -37.95 -4.34
CA GLY A 852 12.15 -38.32 -5.38
C GLY A 852 13.03 -39.47 -4.95
N ALA A 853 13.61 -40.18 -5.91
CA ALA A 853 14.58 -41.22 -5.67
C ALA A 853 15.72 -41.15 -6.68
N GLY A 854 16.92 -41.48 -6.22
CA GLY A 854 18.13 -41.54 -7.03
C GLY A 854 18.93 -42.80 -6.72
N THR A 855 19.75 -43.21 -7.66
CA THR A 855 20.75 -44.32 -7.46
C THR A 855 22.11 -43.71 -7.21
N LEU A 856 22.95 -44.39 -6.44
CA LEU A 856 24.33 -44.01 -6.17
C LEU A 856 25.31 -44.79 -7.00
#